data_56ddaf639eb307db36e4416dddae1acc
#
_entry.id   56ddaf639eb307db36e4416dddae1acc
#
_cell.length_a   1.000
_cell.length_b   1.000
_cell.length_c   1.000
_cell.angle_alpha   90.00
_cell.angle_beta   90.00
_cell.angle_gamma   90.00
#
_symmetry.space_group_name_H-M   'P 1'
#
loop_
_entity.id
_entity.type
_entity.pdbx_description
1 polymer ?
#
loop_
_entity_poly.entity_id
_entity_poly.type
_entity_poly.pdbx_seq_one_letter_code
_entity_poly.pdbx_strand_id
1 'polypeptide(L)'
;YIPALILPDKKPIESENNFHFDVNIFNTDLLSTVFNVPIKIYTHSTLKGYFNDKAQRLRVEGYFPRLRYGDKFIESGMLLCENPGDKIHARLRFNNRKPTGAINIALEAQAKDDLIQTSLNWGNSSSVTYSGKLAATAHFLRAQTEELDNKRSRRAVSALKTIVDVQKTDIILNDTLWEIHPSQVVIDSGKIHINDFYFSHKDRHLRINGVISEEPNDTIRLDLKDINIGYVFDIADLGVNFKGEATGPAYASGVLKTPVMYTDLFIRSLGLNDGLLGDANIHGEWHHEVKGIYLDAHIREKDIAKSHVYGYIYPIKPTSALNLQIEADSTNLKFIEHYMSSITPEFNGRASGNVHFYGKFKRLTMEGRVLGDASMKVDVLNTTFFIKDSILIEPNGLTFHNNRIFDPQGNQGHVNGYLHYEHFKNLEYRFQFDVNNMLVMNTKESLDLPFYGTVYGTGNALIAGNARDGVNIDVAMTTDRNTNFVYIKDNVSSAANTQFIKYVDKTPRRAVLDSINLTSDYELAQQEIQQEEESHTDIRLNLLVEATPNATMKIVMDPIAGDYISGRGSGNIRTEFYNKADDVKMFGSYRISQGVYKFSLQEVIRKDFTIKDGSTISFNGPPLDATMDIQANYMVNSASLNDLVPNASSYGIPTNIRVNCTMNLTGQLTSPDIKLGLEVPNERDEVQALIRNYIPTDEQMNMQIL
;
A
#
# COMPACT_ATOMS: atom_id res chain seq x y z
N TYR A 1 15.07 40.86 29.12
CA TYR A 1 16.09 39.92 28.59
C TYR A 1 16.51 40.30 27.14
N ILE A 2 15.61 40.99 26.39
CA ILE A 2 15.90 41.48 25.04
C ILE A 2 15.42 42.94 24.93
N PRO A 3 16.08 43.91 25.53
CA PRO A 3 15.72 45.33 25.50
C PRO A 3 15.56 45.90 24.10
N ALA A 4 16.36 45.41 23.13
CA ALA A 4 16.28 45.84 21.74
C ALA A 4 14.92 45.62 21.08
N LEU A 5 14.10 44.71 21.57
CA LEU A 5 12.74 44.49 21.06
C LEU A 5 11.72 45.50 21.56
N ILE A 6 12.03 46.26 22.59
CA ILE A 6 11.15 47.29 23.19
C ILE A 6 11.24 48.54 22.33
N LEU A 7 10.09 49.09 21.85
CA LEU A 7 10.07 50.35 21.13
C LEU A 7 10.54 51.51 22.01
N PRO A 8 11.39 52.45 21.54
CA PRO A 8 11.97 53.50 22.33
C PRO A 8 10.94 54.45 22.97
N ASP A 9 9.78 54.60 22.33
CA ASP A 9 8.71 55.50 22.78
C ASP A 9 7.80 54.89 23.84
N LYS A 10 7.97 53.61 24.19
CA LYS A 10 7.21 52.94 25.24
C LYS A 10 8.03 52.95 26.55
N LYS A 11 7.63 53.81 27.51
CA LYS A 11 8.15 53.71 28.87
C LYS A 11 7.74 52.38 29.49
N PRO A 12 8.62 51.71 30.25
CA PRO A 12 8.22 50.54 31.01
C PRO A 12 7.02 50.92 31.91
N ILE A 13 5.96 50.18 31.85
CA ILE A 13 4.82 50.34 32.75
C ILE A 13 5.28 49.71 34.05
N GLU A 14 5.45 50.55 35.10
CA GLU A 14 5.64 50.04 36.45
C GLU A 14 4.33 49.36 36.88
N SER A 15 4.36 48.05 37.03
CA SER A 15 3.23 47.26 37.48
C SER A 15 3.65 46.39 38.67
N GLU A 16 2.74 46.16 39.59
CA GLU A 16 2.95 45.26 40.74
C GLU A 16 2.12 43.97 40.54
N ASN A 17 2.06 43.48 39.33
CA ASN A 17 1.28 42.28 39.02
C ASN A 17 1.90 41.03 39.67
N ASN A 18 1.08 40.31 40.40
CA ASN A 18 1.43 39.02 40.98
C ASN A 18 0.24 38.08 40.83
N PHE A 19 0.37 37.09 39.97
CA PHE A 19 -0.68 36.13 39.77
C PHE A 19 -0.13 34.72 39.59
N HIS A 20 -0.97 33.75 39.96
CA HIS A 20 -0.77 32.33 39.72
C HIS A 20 -1.92 31.83 38.85
N PHE A 21 -1.62 30.91 37.99
CA PHE A 21 -2.65 30.23 37.22
C PHE A 21 -2.41 28.72 37.19
N ASP A 22 -3.52 27.99 37.21
CA ASP A 22 -3.55 26.53 37.02
C ASP A 22 -4.71 26.22 36.06
N VAL A 23 -4.36 25.90 34.84
CA VAL A 23 -5.32 25.64 33.76
C VAL A 23 -5.30 24.16 33.45
N ASN A 24 -6.45 23.53 33.61
CA ASN A 24 -6.66 22.13 33.28
C ASN A 24 -7.52 22.04 32.01
N ILE A 25 -6.95 21.45 30.96
CA ILE A 25 -7.55 21.40 29.65
C ILE A 25 -7.90 19.94 29.35
N PHE A 26 -9.20 19.64 29.22
CA PHE A 26 -9.68 18.29 28.90
C PHE A 26 -10.03 18.12 27.42
N ASN A 27 -10.46 19.22 26.79
CA ASN A 27 -10.87 19.25 25.41
C ASN A 27 -10.76 20.68 24.86
N THR A 28 -10.46 20.83 23.59
CA THR A 28 -10.31 22.13 22.92
C THR A 28 -11.34 22.36 21.81
N ASP A 29 -12.40 21.56 21.68
CA ASP A 29 -13.33 21.64 20.56
C ASP A 29 -14.00 23.02 20.49
N LEU A 30 -14.41 23.58 21.63
CA LEU A 30 -14.99 24.91 21.70
C LEU A 30 -13.99 26.00 21.28
N LEU A 31 -12.74 25.92 21.77
CA LEU A 31 -11.69 26.88 21.45
C LEU A 31 -11.28 26.79 19.98
N SER A 32 -11.16 25.60 19.44
CA SER A 32 -10.82 25.39 18.02
C SER A 32 -11.92 25.90 17.09
N THR A 33 -13.19 25.78 17.49
CA THR A 33 -14.32 26.24 16.69
C THR A 33 -14.50 27.76 16.75
N VAL A 34 -14.35 28.36 17.93
CA VAL A 34 -14.58 29.82 18.13
C VAL A 34 -13.39 30.65 17.64
N PHE A 35 -12.18 30.20 17.91
CA PHE A 35 -10.95 30.95 17.58
C PHE A 35 -10.23 30.43 16.32
N ASN A 36 -10.80 29.43 15.64
CA ASN A 36 -10.22 28.78 14.44
C ASN A 36 -8.75 28.34 14.66
N VAL A 37 -8.45 27.85 15.86
CA VAL A 37 -7.10 27.34 16.18
C VAL A 37 -7.06 25.87 15.87
N PRO A 38 -6.14 25.38 15.01
CA PRO A 38 -6.09 23.98 14.56
C PRO A 38 -5.44 23.06 15.61
N ILE A 39 -5.78 23.27 16.91
CA ILE A 39 -5.26 22.44 18.03
C ILE A 39 -6.40 21.64 18.62
N LYS A 40 -6.25 20.31 18.64
CA LYS A 40 -7.15 19.40 19.36
C LYS A 40 -6.39 18.67 20.45
N ILE A 41 -6.91 18.77 21.69
CA ILE A 41 -6.37 18.06 22.85
C ILE A 41 -7.29 16.87 23.12
N TYR A 42 -6.72 15.69 23.23
CA TYR A 42 -7.44 14.43 23.44
C TYR A 42 -7.34 13.88 24.86
N THR A 43 -6.39 14.41 25.64
CA THR A 43 -6.11 13.93 27.00
C THR A 43 -5.97 15.10 27.95
N HIS A 44 -6.23 14.85 29.23
CA HIS A 44 -6.05 15.86 30.27
C HIS A 44 -4.66 16.50 30.18
N SER A 45 -4.63 17.78 29.87
CA SER A 45 -3.41 18.60 29.76
C SER A 45 -3.41 19.69 30.79
N THR A 46 -2.24 20.05 31.25
CA THR A 46 -2.10 21.07 32.31
C THR A 46 -1.16 22.18 31.89
N LEU A 47 -1.51 23.40 32.26
CA LEU A 47 -0.66 24.59 32.13
C LEU A 47 -0.70 25.36 33.46
N LYS A 48 0.44 25.41 34.14
CA LYS A 48 0.57 26.06 35.41
C LYS A 48 1.64 27.13 35.36
N GLY A 49 1.48 28.17 36.13
CA GLY A 49 2.52 29.15 36.20
C GLY A 49 2.28 30.23 37.24
N TYR A 50 3.31 31.00 37.44
CA TYR A 50 3.26 32.22 38.22
C TYR A 50 4.06 33.33 37.54
N PHE A 51 3.63 34.54 37.77
CA PHE A 51 4.31 35.76 37.40
C PHE A 51 4.29 36.72 38.57
N ASN A 52 5.47 37.25 38.89
CA ASN A 52 5.62 38.29 39.93
C ASN A 52 6.55 39.39 39.40
N ASP A 53 5.96 40.50 39.05
CA ASP A 53 6.66 41.64 38.42
C ASP A 53 7.66 42.28 39.38
N LYS A 54 7.26 42.53 40.63
CA LYS A 54 8.13 43.11 41.66
C LYS A 54 9.36 42.25 41.97
N ALA A 55 9.19 40.93 42.00
CA ALA A 55 10.27 39.98 42.21
C ALA A 55 10.98 39.62 40.91
N GLN A 56 10.48 40.08 39.74
CA GLN A 56 10.92 39.70 38.41
C GLN A 56 11.01 38.17 38.22
N ARG A 57 9.98 37.49 38.67
CA ARG A 57 9.89 36.02 38.61
C ARG A 57 8.78 35.55 37.65
N LEU A 58 9.16 34.70 36.74
CA LEU A 58 8.26 33.99 35.80
C LEU A 58 8.56 32.51 35.85
N ARG A 59 7.52 31.71 35.93
CA ARG A 59 7.59 30.27 35.61
C ARG A 59 6.29 29.81 35.00
N VAL A 60 6.38 29.12 33.88
CA VAL A 60 5.29 28.49 33.18
C VAL A 60 5.68 27.07 32.88
N GLU A 61 4.86 26.12 33.30
CA GLU A 61 5.01 24.69 33.05
C GLU A 61 3.78 24.18 32.32
N GLY A 62 3.99 23.45 31.24
CA GLY A 62 2.92 22.81 30.49
C GLY A 62 3.20 21.33 30.30
N TYR A 63 2.17 20.51 30.42
CA TYR A 63 2.21 19.09 30.09
C TYR A 63 1.03 18.71 29.20
N PHE A 64 1.32 18.18 28.03
CA PHE A 64 0.38 17.86 26.99
C PHE A 64 0.63 16.42 26.55
N PRO A 65 -0.01 15.41 27.16
CA PRO A 65 0.25 14.01 26.86
C PRO A 65 -0.04 13.66 25.40
N ARG A 66 -1.13 14.23 24.85
CA ARG A 66 -1.48 14.04 23.44
C ARG A 66 -2.29 15.20 22.89
N LEU A 67 -1.80 15.81 21.84
CA LEU A 67 -2.51 16.85 21.12
C LEU A 67 -2.32 16.66 19.59
N ARG A 68 -3.23 17.20 18.82
CA ARG A 68 -3.15 17.27 17.37
C ARG A 68 -3.06 18.71 16.92
N TYR A 69 -2.11 19.01 16.07
CA TYR A 69 -1.99 20.30 15.39
C TYR A 69 -2.07 20.09 13.88
N GLY A 70 -3.17 20.50 13.26
CA GLY A 70 -3.47 20.14 11.89
C GLY A 70 -3.56 18.62 11.73
N ASP A 71 -2.71 18.03 10.89
CA ASP A 71 -2.63 16.59 10.64
C ASP A 71 -1.54 15.88 11.47
N LYS A 72 -0.83 16.62 12.34
CA LYS A 72 0.32 16.11 13.10
C LYS A 72 -0.08 15.78 14.54
N PHE A 73 0.26 14.58 15.00
CA PHE A 73 0.11 14.19 16.40
C PHE A 73 1.39 14.53 17.18
N ILE A 74 1.20 15.20 18.30
CA ILE A 74 2.25 15.54 19.26
C ILE A 74 1.94 14.79 20.55
N GLU A 75 2.90 14.00 21.00
CA GLU A 75 2.79 13.18 22.20
C GLU A 75 3.86 13.58 23.23
N SER A 76 3.55 13.39 24.51
CA SER A 76 4.46 13.66 25.62
C SER A 76 5.03 15.08 25.61
N GLY A 77 4.20 16.07 25.23
CA GLY A 77 4.59 17.46 25.16
C GLY A 77 4.86 18.05 26.54
N MET A 78 6.04 18.64 26.74
CA MET A 78 6.44 19.35 27.96
C MET A 78 6.97 20.73 27.61
N LEU A 79 6.44 21.76 28.25
CA LEU A 79 6.88 23.14 28.15
C LEU A 79 7.36 23.60 29.52
N LEU A 80 8.55 24.19 29.58
CA LEU A 80 9.03 24.93 30.73
C LEU A 80 9.57 26.28 30.27
N CYS A 81 9.07 27.37 30.85
CA CYS A 81 9.62 28.70 30.65
C CYS A 81 9.82 29.32 32.02
N GLU A 82 11.03 29.67 32.38
CA GLU A 82 11.38 30.22 33.68
C GLU A 82 12.53 31.23 33.59
N ASN A 83 12.67 32.07 34.59
CA ASN A 83 13.78 33.01 34.68
C ASN A 83 14.60 32.79 35.97
N PRO A 84 15.49 31.78 36.01
CA PRO A 84 16.38 31.57 37.14
C PRO A 84 17.49 32.62 37.14
N GLY A 85 17.25 33.76 37.81
CA GLY A 85 18.20 34.87 37.88
C GLY A 85 17.98 35.92 36.78
N ASP A 86 19.07 36.29 36.08
CA ASP A 86 19.10 37.38 35.11
C ASP A 86 18.84 36.98 33.65
N LYS A 87 18.43 35.77 33.41
CA LYS A 87 18.10 35.23 32.08
C LYS A 87 16.78 34.49 32.07
N ILE A 88 16.13 34.47 30.91
CA ILE A 88 14.98 33.62 30.68
C ILE A 88 15.43 32.34 30.01
N HIS A 89 14.85 31.22 30.41
CA HIS A 89 15.12 29.90 29.88
C HIS A 89 13.81 29.23 29.48
N ALA A 90 13.71 28.81 28.22
CA ALA A 90 12.57 28.07 27.69
C ALA A 90 13.02 26.73 27.19
N ARG A 91 12.27 25.69 27.52
CA ARG A 91 12.44 24.32 27.02
C ARG A 91 11.10 23.78 26.52
N LEU A 92 11.13 23.19 25.33
CA LEU A 92 9.99 22.49 24.77
C LEU A 92 10.47 21.12 24.32
N ARG A 93 9.80 20.07 24.77
CA ARG A 93 10.08 18.68 24.36
C ARG A 93 8.78 18.02 23.96
N PHE A 94 8.81 17.23 22.88
CA PHE A 94 7.66 16.45 22.44
C PHE A 94 8.09 15.36 21.47
N ASN A 95 7.21 14.39 21.27
CA ASN A 95 7.35 13.34 20.28
C ASN A 95 6.36 13.61 19.13
N ASN A 96 6.83 13.59 17.91
CA ASN A 96 5.98 13.62 16.73
C ASN A 96 5.88 12.19 16.17
N ARG A 97 4.68 11.60 16.23
CA ARG A 97 4.46 10.24 15.77
C ARG A 97 4.13 10.23 14.29
N LYS A 98 4.84 9.39 13.54
CA LYS A 98 4.56 9.07 12.13
C LYS A 98 4.33 7.56 12.01
N PRO A 99 3.68 7.07 10.94
CA PRO A 99 3.54 5.62 10.71
C PRO A 99 4.87 4.87 10.71
N THR A 100 5.95 5.53 10.30
CA THR A 100 7.33 4.99 10.24
C THR A 100 8.11 5.08 11.56
N GLY A 101 7.52 5.58 12.64
CA GLY A 101 8.17 5.72 13.94
C GLY A 101 8.00 7.12 14.56
N ALA A 102 8.44 7.29 15.80
CA ALA A 102 8.37 8.56 16.51
C ALA A 102 9.67 9.35 16.35
N ILE A 103 9.55 10.68 16.17
CA ILE A 103 10.66 11.62 16.21
C ILE A 103 10.56 12.41 17.51
N ASN A 104 11.58 12.30 18.35
CA ASN A 104 11.73 13.10 19.56
C ASN A 104 12.30 14.47 19.19
N ILE A 105 11.69 15.55 19.67
CA ILE A 105 12.11 16.92 19.42
C ILE A 105 12.31 17.63 20.75
N ALA A 106 13.45 18.28 20.92
CA ALA A 106 13.77 19.11 22.08
C ALA A 106 14.33 20.46 21.62
N LEU A 107 13.63 21.53 21.96
CA LEU A 107 14.04 22.90 21.73
C LEU A 107 14.42 23.54 23.09
N GLU A 108 15.59 24.13 23.17
CA GLU A 108 16.04 24.91 24.32
C GLU A 108 16.43 26.32 23.84
N ALA A 109 16.02 27.34 24.60
CA ALA A 109 16.36 28.72 24.32
C ALA A 109 16.71 29.44 25.62
N GLN A 110 17.76 30.25 25.61
CA GLN A 110 18.15 31.13 26.70
C GLN A 110 18.31 32.55 26.17
N ALA A 111 17.72 33.51 26.84
CA ALA A 111 17.82 34.93 26.46
C ALA A 111 18.34 35.80 27.61
N LYS A 112 19.31 36.66 27.29
CA LYS A 112 19.92 37.65 28.17
C LYS A 112 20.64 38.73 27.36
N ASP A 113 20.54 39.99 27.75
CA ASP A 113 21.32 41.12 27.21
C ASP A 113 21.27 41.19 25.67
N ASP A 114 20.08 41.20 25.10
CA ASP A 114 19.84 41.22 23.64
C ASP A 114 20.40 40.02 22.88
N LEU A 115 20.71 38.94 23.57
CA LEU A 115 21.25 37.72 23.00
C LEU A 115 20.30 36.53 23.27
N ILE A 116 19.95 35.77 22.25
CA ILE A 116 19.25 34.48 22.37
C ILE A 116 20.18 33.36 21.88
N GLN A 117 20.44 32.41 22.76
CA GLN A 117 21.08 31.14 22.37
C GLN A 117 20.03 30.05 22.27
N THR A 118 19.98 29.35 21.13
CA THR A 118 19.02 28.29 20.87
C THR A 118 19.71 26.99 20.49
N SER A 119 19.13 25.87 20.90
CA SER A 119 19.49 24.56 20.39
C SER A 119 18.24 23.72 20.12
N LEU A 120 18.17 23.17 18.94
CA LEU A 120 17.13 22.24 18.51
C LEU A 120 17.76 20.86 18.32
N ASN A 121 17.30 19.90 19.11
CA ASN A 121 17.74 18.51 19.01
C ASN A 121 16.57 17.66 18.53
N TRP A 122 16.83 16.73 17.61
CA TRP A 122 15.84 15.76 17.17
C TRP A 122 16.48 14.40 16.92
N GLY A 123 15.68 13.35 17.01
CA GLY A 123 16.12 11.99 16.70
C GLY A 123 14.94 11.03 16.62
N ASN A 124 15.05 10.03 15.77
CA ASN A 124 14.09 8.95 15.66
C ASN A 124 14.65 7.64 16.23
N SER A 125 13.77 6.68 16.48
CA SER A 125 14.10 5.33 16.95
C SER A 125 13.84 4.24 15.91
N SER A 126 13.66 4.62 14.65
CA SER A 126 13.39 3.67 13.54
C SER A 126 14.67 3.03 12.99
N SER A 127 14.52 2.07 12.08
CA SER A 127 15.65 1.39 11.40
C SER A 127 16.52 2.33 10.56
N VAL A 128 15.95 3.46 10.12
CA VAL A 128 16.65 4.52 9.36
C VAL A 128 16.82 5.73 10.28
N THR A 129 18.04 6.22 10.42
CA THR A 129 18.36 7.27 11.38
C THR A 129 18.17 8.67 10.80
N TYR A 130 17.35 9.46 11.51
CA TYR A 130 17.18 10.90 11.32
C TYR A 130 17.45 11.57 12.64
N SER A 131 18.58 12.24 12.79
CA SER A 131 18.92 12.92 14.03
C SER A 131 19.79 14.15 13.77
N GLY A 132 19.81 15.08 14.70
CA GLY A 132 20.66 16.26 14.62
C GLY A 132 20.54 17.14 15.84
N LYS A 133 21.47 18.08 15.91
CA LYS A 133 21.50 19.13 16.91
C LYS A 133 21.88 20.43 16.24
N LEU A 134 20.92 21.32 15.98
CA LEU A 134 21.15 22.65 15.43
C LEU A 134 21.31 23.66 16.58
N ALA A 135 22.42 24.39 16.59
CA ALA A 135 22.63 25.47 17.56
C ALA A 135 22.84 26.80 16.81
N ALA A 136 22.20 27.85 17.34
CA ALA A 136 22.33 29.19 16.81
C ALA A 136 22.29 30.23 17.92
N THR A 137 22.94 31.37 17.65
CA THR A 137 22.93 32.54 18.53
C THR A 137 22.37 33.72 17.76
N ALA A 138 21.33 34.37 18.30
CA ALA A 138 20.74 35.58 17.72
C ALA A 138 21.07 36.80 18.58
N HIS A 139 21.69 37.80 17.98
CA HIS A 139 21.94 39.10 18.54
C HIS A 139 20.96 40.13 18.05
N PHE A 140 20.30 40.85 18.93
CA PHE A 140 19.35 41.91 18.62
C PHE A 140 20.03 43.26 18.86
N LEU A 141 20.13 44.05 17.81
CA LEU A 141 20.75 45.33 17.82
C LEU A 141 19.75 46.40 17.39
N ARG A 142 19.67 47.47 18.09
CA ARG A 142 18.83 48.62 17.72
C ARG A 142 19.70 49.78 17.27
N ALA A 143 19.63 50.09 15.98
CA ALA A 143 20.31 51.22 15.39
C ALA A 143 19.37 52.41 15.33
N GLN A 144 19.87 53.63 15.64
CA GLN A 144 19.18 54.87 15.34
C GLN A 144 19.55 55.28 13.90
N THR A 145 18.62 55.23 12.99
CA THR A 145 18.77 55.69 11.61
C THR A 145 18.00 57.02 11.46
N GLU A 146 18.64 58.03 10.90
CA GLU A 146 17.95 59.25 10.56
C GLU A 146 17.28 59.13 9.20
N GLU A 147 15.96 59.14 9.15
CA GLU A 147 15.19 59.16 7.90
C GLU A 147 14.72 60.61 7.59
N LEU A 148 14.86 61.03 6.37
CA LEU A 148 14.34 62.33 5.87
C LEU A 148 12.83 62.22 5.66
N ASP A 149 12.03 62.80 6.56
CA ASP A 149 10.60 62.94 6.35
C ASP A 149 10.34 63.92 5.20
N ASN A 150 9.26 63.70 4.40
CA ASN A 150 8.82 64.51 3.26
C ASN A 150 8.60 66.01 3.59
N LYS A 151 8.72 66.40 4.88
CA LYS A 151 8.63 67.81 5.38
C LYS A 151 9.97 68.40 5.80
N ARG A 152 11.11 67.90 5.34
CA ARG A 152 12.47 68.37 5.68
C ARG A 152 12.85 68.32 7.18
N SER A 153 12.19 67.51 8.00
CA SER A 153 12.66 67.21 9.34
C SER A 153 13.25 65.79 9.40
N ARG A 154 14.42 65.70 10.03
CA ARG A 154 15.06 64.41 10.30
C ARG A 154 14.33 63.76 11.44
N ARG A 155 13.73 62.62 11.22
CA ARG A 155 13.13 61.80 12.28
C ARG A 155 14.04 60.61 12.54
N ALA A 156 14.45 60.42 13.80
CA ALA A 156 15.19 59.23 14.18
C ALA A 156 14.24 58.03 14.14
N VAL A 157 14.41 57.16 13.15
CA VAL A 157 13.70 55.89 13.09
C VAL A 157 14.62 54.81 13.67
N SER A 158 14.14 54.15 14.66
CA SER A 158 14.88 53.07 15.31
C SER A 158 14.63 51.75 14.56
N ALA A 159 15.61 51.29 13.81
CA ALA A 159 15.55 50.03 13.10
C ALA A 159 16.11 48.86 13.94
N LEU A 160 15.41 47.74 13.96
CA LEU A 160 15.88 46.53 14.61
C LEU A 160 16.71 45.72 13.60
N LYS A 161 17.95 45.43 13.97
CA LYS A 161 18.83 44.52 13.24
C LYS A 161 19.03 43.25 14.07
N THR A 162 18.86 42.10 13.45
CA THR A 162 19.07 40.79 14.10
C THR A 162 20.17 40.05 13.35
N ILE A 163 21.20 39.60 14.06
CA ILE A 163 22.29 38.80 13.52
C ILE A 163 22.16 37.39 14.11
N VAL A 164 21.99 36.39 13.25
CA VAL A 164 21.90 35.01 13.66
C VAL A 164 23.12 34.26 13.18
N ASP A 165 23.96 33.81 14.11
CA ASP A 165 25.12 32.99 13.87
C ASP A 165 24.75 31.53 14.07
N VAL A 166 24.74 30.75 12.96
CA VAL A 166 24.50 29.30 12.96
C VAL A 166 25.84 28.60 13.24
N GLN A 167 25.85 27.74 14.25
CA GLN A 167 27.05 27.02 14.64
C GLN A 167 27.23 25.75 13.79
N LYS A 168 28.48 25.27 13.71
CA LYS A 168 28.77 23.96 13.09
C LYS A 168 27.92 22.88 13.71
N THR A 169 27.28 22.09 12.85
CA THR A 169 26.32 21.07 13.28
C THR A 169 26.41 19.84 12.40
N ASP A 170 26.45 18.69 13.05
CA ASP A 170 26.35 17.39 12.40
C ASP A 170 24.89 16.91 12.43
N ILE A 171 24.39 16.51 11.26
CA ILE A 171 23.01 16.03 11.06
C ILE A 171 23.08 14.67 10.38
N ILE A 172 22.33 13.70 10.88
CA ILE A 172 22.14 12.42 10.22
C ILE A 172 20.80 12.42 9.49
N LEU A 173 20.85 12.28 8.18
CA LEU A 173 19.67 12.15 7.33
C LEU A 173 19.76 10.83 6.58
N ASN A 174 18.82 9.92 6.81
CA ASN A 174 18.79 8.62 6.15
C ASN A 174 20.13 7.87 6.30
N ASP A 175 20.58 7.68 7.54
CA ASP A 175 21.87 7.07 7.94
C ASP A 175 23.11 7.75 7.38
N THR A 176 22.97 8.91 6.72
CA THR A 176 24.06 9.67 6.12
C THR A 176 24.39 10.90 6.97
N LEU A 177 25.65 11.04 7.35
CA LEU A 177 26.14 12.18 8.12
C LEU A 177 26.33 13.40 7.23
N TRP A 178 25.61 14.47 7.49
CA TRP A 178 25.71 15.77 6.85
C TRP A 178 26.24 16.81 7.83
N GLU A 179 26.94 17.82 7.34
CA GLU A 179 27.50 18.91 8.12
C GLU A 179 26.90 20.24 7.68
N ILE A 180 26.35 21.02 8.62
CA ILE A 180 26.07 22.44 8.46
C ILE A 180 27.34 23.18 8.92
N HIS A 181 27.93 23.96 8.00
CA HIS A 181 29.06 24.79 8.31
C HIS A 181 28.61 26.07 9.00
N PRO A 182 29.48 26.71 9.81
CA PRO A 182 29.19 28.00 10.42
C PRO A 182 28.76 29.00 9.37
N SER A 183 27.62 29.66 9.60
CA SER A 183 27.05 30.63 8.68
C SER A 183 26.34 31.74 9.44
N GLN A 184 26.14 32.88 8.79
CA GLN A 184 25.51 34.04 9.40
C GLN A 184 24.29 34.49 8.58
N VAL A 185 23.19 34.76 9.26
CA VAL A 185 21.99 35.38 8.69
C VAL A 185 21.77 36.74 9.36
N VAL A 186 21.70 37.80 8.56
CA VAL A 186 21.45 39.15 9.05
C VAL A 186 20.10 39.64 8.59
N ILE A 187 19.22 39.97 9.50
CA ILE A 187 17.90 40.53 9.20
C ILE A 187 17.96 42.03 9.57
N ASP A 188 17.84 42.87 8.58
CA ASP A 188 17.95 44.30 8.71
C ASP A 188 16.99 45.03 7.78
N SER A 189 16.15 45.92 8.31
CA SER A 189 15.28 46.80 7.51
C SER A 189 14.46 46.08 6.43
N GLY A 190 13.93 44.92 6.77
CA GLY A 190 13.12 44.09 5.85
C GLY A 190 13.94 43.28 4.85
N LYS A 191 15.27 43.31 4.94
CA LYS A 191 16.19 42.45 4.17
C LYS A 191 16.74 41.32 4.98
N ILE A 192 16.86 40.13 4.38
CA ILE A 192 17.50 38.96 4.99
C ILE A 192 18.74 38.65 4.18
N HIS A 193 19.89 38.90 4.73
CA HIS A 193 21.18 38.56 4.15
C HIS A 193 21.62 37.19 4.66
N ILE A 194 21.85 36.24 3.76
CA ILE A 194 22.39 34.92 4.08
C ILE A 194 23.83 34.87 3.60
N ASN A 195 24.75 34.80 4.57
CA ASN A 195 26.19 34.79 4.31
C ASN A 195 26.66 33.32 4.34
N ASP A 196 26.77 32.75 3.14
CA ASP A 196 27.40 31.46 2.87
C ASP A 196 26.88 30.31 3.76
N PHE A 197 25.56 30.08 3.73
CA PHE A 197 25.00 28.88 4.33
C PHE A 197 25.45 27.68 3.48
N TYR A 198 26.22 26.78 4.09
CA TYR A 198 26.79 25.62 3.44
C TYR A 198 26.47 24.35 4.21
N PHE A 199 25.71 23.46 3.56
CA PHE A 199 25.28 22.17 4.05
C PHE A 199 25.84 21.08 3.14
N SER A 200 26.66 20.15 3.67
CA SER A 200 27.45 19.25 2.86
C SER A 200 27.61 17.85 3.44
N HIS A 201 27.81 16.89 2.53
CA HIS A 201 28.27 15.54 2.81
C HIS A 201 29.25 15.12 1.72
N LYS A 202 30.57 15.02 2.03
CA LYS A 202 31.63 14.79 1.03
C LYS A 202 31.53 15.82 -0.10
N ASP A 203 31.32 15.33 -1.34
CA ASP A 203 31.21 16.19 -2.53
C ASP A 203 29.79 16.73 -2.78
N ARG A 204 28.79 16.25 -2.03
CA ARG A 204 27.39 16.69 -2.12
C ARG A 204 27.20 17.93 -1.28
N HIS A 205 26.48 18.93 -1.82
CA HIS A 205 26.22 20.14 -1.06
C HIS A 205 24.98 20.92 -1.52
N LEU A 206 24.45 21.67 -0.58
CA LEU A 206 23.53 22.79 -0.79
C LEU A 206 24.20 24.04 -0.23
N ARG A 207 24.48 25.01 -1.11
CA ARG A 207 25.03 26.32 -0.72
C ARG A 207 24.02 27.40 -1.01
N ILE A 208 23.77 28.27 -0.03
CA ILE A 208 22.84 29.39 -0.16
C ILE A 208 23.57 30.66 0.20
N ASN A 209 23.53 31.66 -0.69
CA ASN A 209 24.17 32.96 -0.47
C ASN A 209 23.36 34.07 -1.15
N GLY A 210 23.28 35.23 -0.51
CA GLY A 210 22.66 36.43 -1.09
C GLY A 210 21.64 37.09 -0.20
N VAL A 211 20.70 37.81 -0.81
CA VAL A 211 19.75 38.68 -0.12
C VAL A 211 18.30 38.36 -0.52
N ILE A 212 17.46 38.18 0.46
CA ILE A 212 16.00 38.07 0.31
C ILE A 212 15.38 39.40 0.70
N SER A 213 14.70 40.07 -0.22
CA SER A 213 14.06 41.35 0.02
C SER A 213 12.89 41.62 -0.96
N GLU A 214 12.28 42.78 -0.85
CA GLU A 214 11.31 43.29 -1.84
C GLU A 214 11.99 43.89 -3.10
N GLU A 215 13.29 44.17 -3.03
CA GLU A 215 14.03 44.85 -4.10
C GLU A 215 14.38 43.89 -5.24
N PRO A 216 14.10 44.26 -6.51
CA PRO A 216 14.35 43.40 -7.66
C PRO A 216 15.84 43.04 -7.88
N ASN A 217 16.74 43.90 -7.41
CA ASN A 217 18.18 43.71 -7.57
C ASN A 217 18.81 42.81 -6.50
N ASP A 218 18.12 42.58 -5.39
CA ASP A 218 18.57 41.71 -4.33
C ASP A 218 18.33 40.26 -4.71
N THR A 219 19.40 39.50 -4.87
CA THR A 219 19.37 38.12 -5.38
C THR A 219 19.87 37.14 -4.34
N ILE A 220 19.10 36.06 -4.15
CA ILE A 220 19.56 34.86 -3.45
C ILE A 220 19.94 33.81 -4.47
N ARG A 221 21.05 33.13 -4.24
CA ARG A 221 21.61 32.06 -5.08
C ARG A 221 21.67 30.78 -4.30
N LEU A 222 21.21 29.70 -4.93
CA LEU A 222 21.32 28.34 -4.44
C LEU A 222 22.20 27.57 -5.42
N ASP A 223 23.13 26.80 -4.89
CA ASP A 223 23.95 25.87 -5.65
C ASP A 223 23.77 24.49 -5.05
N LEU A 224 23.28 23.55 -5.87
CA LEU A 224 22.99 22.18 -5.47
C LEU A 224 23.96 21.24 -6.18
N LYS A 225 24.50 20.29 -5.45
CA LYS A 225 25.29 19.19 -6.01
C LYS A 225 24.85 17.87 -5.38
N ASP A 226 24.24 17.00 -6.19
CA ASP A 226 23.76 15.67 -5.80
C ASP A 226 22.87 15.68 -4.54
N ILE A 227 21.96 16.66 -4.45
CA ILE A 227 21.00 16.80 -3.34
C ILE A 227 19.78 15.95 -3.63
N ASN A 228 19.41 15.08 -2.67
CA ASN A 228 18.21 14.28 -2.77
C ASN A 228 16.95 15.17 -2.67
N ILE A 229 16.19 15.26 -3.79
CA ILE A 229 14.98 16.07 -3.85
C ILE A 229 13.86 15.53 -2.95
N GLY A 230 13.86 14.25 -2.61
CA GLY A 230 12.88 13.66 -1.69
C GLY A 230 12.81 14.39 -0.36
N TYR A 231 13.93 14.88 0.16
CA TYR A 231 13.95 15.68 1.38
C TYR A 231 13.10 16.96 1.29
N VAL A 232 13.09 17.59 0.10
CA VAL A 232 12.31 18.82 -0.12
C VAL A 232 10.81 18.49 -0.17
N PHE A 233 10.45 17.41 -0.88
CA PHE A 233 9.04 17.00 -1.00
C PHE A 233 8.48 16.48 0.32
N ASP A 234 9.28 15.76 1.12
CA ASP A 234 8.90 15.29 2.46
C ASP A 234 8.64 16.44 3.43
N ILE A 235 9.49 17.48 3.40
CA ILE A 235 9.33 18.67 4.26
C ILE A 235 8.11 19.49 3.82
N ALA A 236 7.91 19.65 2.51
CA ALA A 236 6.81 20.44 1.96
C ALA A 236 5.44 19.77 2.06
N ASP A 237 5.38 18.48 2.37
CA ASP A 237 4.15 17.66 2.52
C ASP A 237 3.18 17.82 1.33
N LEU A 238 3.72 17.69 0.11
CA LEU A 238 2.98 17.89 -1.13
C LEU A 238 2.13 16.67 -1.54
N GLY A 239 2.20 15.56 -0.79
CA GLY A 239 1.45 14.33 -1.04
C GLY A 239 1.96 13.52 -2.23
N VAL A 240 3.17 13.83 -2.74
CA VAL A 240 3.87 13.11 -3.81
C VAL A 240 5.31 12.83 -3.37
N ASN A 241 5.79 11.65 -3.64
CA ASN A 241 7.12 11.21 -3.24
C ASN A 241 8.03 11.16 -4.48
N PHE A 242 8.66 12.31 -4.81
CA PHE A 242 9.71 12.36 -5.82
C PHE A 242 11.06 11.95 -5.22
N LYS A 243 11.85 11.22 -5.99
CA LYS A 243 13.20 10.76 -5.66
C LYS A 243 14.16 11.22 -6.76
N GLY A 244 15.43 11.36 -6.43
CA GLY A 244 16.49 11.72 -7.37
C GLY A 244 17.49 12.67 -6.75
N GLU A 245 18.64 12.84 -7.42
CA GLU A 245 19.74 13.70 -6.97
C GLU A 245 19.87 14.90 -7.89
N ALA A 246 19.57 16.09 -7.36
CA ALA A 246 19.57 17.33 -8.09
C ALA A 246 20.96 18.01 -8.06
N THR A 247 21.42 18.47 -9.20
CA THR A 247 22.64 19.26 -9.38
C THR A 247 22.34 20.46 -10.27
N GLY A 248 22.77 21.64 -9.89
CA GLY A 248 22.66 22.85 -10.68
C GLY A 248 22.33 24.09 -9.85
N PRO A 249 22.32 25.26 -10.50
CA PRO A 249 22.04 26.53 -9.86
C PRO A 249 20.53 26.86 -9.83
N ALA A 250 20.12 27.62 -8.81
CA ALA A 250 18.86 28.29 -8.75
C ALA A 250 19.05 29.72 -8.25
N TYR A 251 18.30 30.67 -8.82
CA TYR A 251 18.37 32.09 -8.47
C TYR A 251 16.95 32.60 -8.20
N ALA A 252 16.83 33.49 -7.22
CA ALA A 252 15.61 34.24 -7.02
C ALA A 252 15.92 35.69 -6.62
N SER A 253 15.17 36.66 -7.15
CA SER A 253 15.27 38.05 -6.75
C SER A 253 13.89 38.64 -6.46
N GLY A 254 13.83 39.77 -5.71
CA GLY A 254 12.59 40.41 -5.31
C GLY A 254 11.61 39.48 -4.58
N VAL A 255 12.11 38.52 -3.83
CA VAL A 255 11.36 37.33 -3.35
C VAL A 255 10.14 37.71 -2.52
N LEU A 256 10.19 38.81 -1.76
CA LEU A 256 9.10 39.19 -0.85
C LEU A 256 7.95 39.97 -1.53
N LYS A 257 8.13 40.47 -2.76
CA LYS A 257 7.10 41.28 -3.43
C LYS A 257 6.84 40.90 -4.88
N THR A 258 7.89 40.90 -5.70
CA THR A 258 7.82 40.58 -7.11
C THR A 258 8.88 39.54 -7.47
N PRO A 259 8.67 38.27 -7.07
CA PRO A 259 9.70 37.24 -7.25
C PRO A 259 10.01 37.02 -8.71
N VAL A 260 11.31 36.97 -9.03
CA VAL A 260 11.84 36.43 -10.28
C VAL A 260 12.66 35.22 -9.94
N MET A 261 12.42 34.11 -10.59
CA MET A 261 13.13 32.87 -10.34
C MET A 261 13.67 32.30 -11.65
N TYR A 262 14.83 31.70 -11.57
CA TYR A 262 15.48 31.00 -12.65
C TYR A 262 16.21 29.79 -12.10
N THR A 263 16.12 28.67 -12.81
CA THR A 263 16.87 27.46 -12.43
C THR A 263 17.18 26.58 -13.64
N ASP A 264 18.36 25.97 -13.62
CA ASP A 264 18.77 24.90 -14.54
C ASP A 264 19.27 23.73 -13.67
N LEU A 265 18.45 22.72 -13.54
CA LEU A 265 18.75 21.54 -12.72
C LEU A 265 18.87 20.31 -13.59
N PHE A 266 19.91 19.53 -13.32
CA PHE A 266 19.99 18.15 -13.73
C PHE A 266 19.63 17.26 -12.55
N ILE A 267 18.61 16.40 -12.72
CA ILE A 267 18.22 15.43 -11.71
C ILE A 267 18.55 14.03 -12.21
N ARG A 268 19.49 13.40 -11.54
CA ARG A 268 19.85 12.02 -11.80
C ARG A 268 18.87 11.08 -11.14
N SER A 269 18.44 10.05 -11.89
CA SER A 269 17.52 9.00 -11.41
C SER A 269 16.23 9.57 -10.81
N LEU A 270 15.60 10.52 -11.52
CA LEU A 270 14.29 11.02 -11.15
C LEU A 270 13.31 9.86 -11.07
N GLY A 271 12.66 9.71 -9.95
CA GLY A 271 11.64 8.71 -9.69
C GLY A 271 10.40 9.33 -9.05
N LEU A 272 9.29 8.66 -9.20
CA LEU A 272 8.03 8.96 -8.51
C LEU A 272 7.58 7.68 -7.79
N ASN A 273 7.38 7.77 -6.47
CA ASN A 273 7.18 6.61 -5.60
C ASN A 273 8.33 5.59 -5.81
N ASP A 274 8.01 4.35 -6.20
CA ASP A 274 9.01 3.31 -6.47
C ASP A 274 9.34 3.14 -7.97
N GLY A 275 8.77 3.98 -8.84
CA GLY A 275 8.99 3.97 -10.28
C GLY A 275 10.11 4.93 -10.72
N LEU A 276 11.13 4.42 -11.40
CA LEU A 276 12.14 5.23 -12.05
C LEU A 276 11.58 5.85 -13.34
N LEU A 277 11.67 7.18 -13.47
CA LEU A 277 11.29 7.92 -14.67
C LEU A 277 12.48 8.16 -15.60
N GLY A 278 13.68 8.34 -15.04
CA GLY A 278 14.92 8.57 -15.79
C GLY A 278 15.72 9.76 -15.28
N ASP A 279 16.67 10.24 -16.07
CA ASP A 279 17.42 11.46 -15.80
C ASP A 279 16.69 12.68 -16.39
N ALA A 280 16.57 13.76 -15.64
CA ALA A 280 15.82 14.94 -16.03
C ALA A 280 16.70 16.18 -16.14
N ASN A 281 16.58 16.92 -17.24
CA ASN A 281 17.06 18.30 -17.35
C ASN A 281 15.85 19.21 -17.16
N ILE A 282 15.89 20.06 -16.17
CA ILE A 282 14.79 20.94 -15.78
C ILE A 282 15.24 22.38 -15.88
N HIS A 283 14.58 23.12 -16.76
CA HIS A 283 14.67 24.58 -16.86
C HIS A 283 13.46 25.20 -16.20
N GLY A 284 13.64 26.22 -15.37
CA GLY A 284 12.56 26.95 -14.74
C GLY A 284 12.79 28.46 -14.80
N GLU A 285 11.81 29.21 -15.31
CA GLU A 285 11.88 30.66 -15.44
C GLU A 285 10.58 31.33 -14.99
N TRP A 286 10.70 32.46 -14.29
CA TRP A 286 9.55 33.24 -13.84
C TRP A 286 8.99 34.11 -14.92
N HIS A 287 7.70 33.99 -15.24
CA HIS A 287 6.97 34.84 -16.15
C HIS A 287 6.05 35.80 -15.40
N HIS A 288 6.36 37.11 -15.48
CA HIS A 288 5.63 38.15 -14.77
C HIS A 288 4.15 38.29 -15.18
N GLU A 289 3.85 38.12 -16.47
CA GLU A 289 2.51 38.29 -17.03
C GLU A 289 1.51 37.30 -16.41
N VAL A 290 1.93 36.05 -16.25
CA VAL A 290 1.09 34.99 -15.71
C VAL A 290 1.28 34.75 -14.20
N LYS A 291 2.28 35.43 -13.60
CA LYS A 291 2.70 35.23 -12.17
C LYS A 291 2.96 33.78 -11.84
N GLY A 292 3.74 33.13 -12.66
CA GLY A 292 4.06 31.74 -12.57
C GLY A 292 5.45 31.40 -13.05
N ILE A 293 5.97 30.27 -12.61
CA ILE A 293 7.23 29.69 -13.08
C ILE A 293 6.89 28.84 -14.29
N TYR A 294 7.43 29.18 -15.46
CA TYR A 294 7.43 28.28 -16.61
C TYR A 294 8.43 27.19 -16.34
N LEU A 295 7.99 25.94 -16.45
CA LEU A 295 8.80 24.74 -16.32
C LEU A 295 8.95 24.11 -17.70
N ASP A 296 10.18 23.70 -18.03
CA ASP A 296 10.52 22.89 -19.19
C ASP A 296 11.45 21.78 -18.75
N ALA A 297 10.96 20.54 -18.75
CA ALA A 297 11.66 19.38 -18.22
C ALA A 297 11.73 18.26 -19.25
N HIS A 298 12.94 17.89 -19.64
CA HIS A 298 13.22 16.76 -20.52
C HIS A 298 13.71 15.56 -19.69
N ILE A 299 12.94 14.48 -19.67
CA ILE A 299 13.23 13.27 -18.90
C ILE A 299 13.64 12.18 -19.88
N ARG A 300 14.79 11.53 -19.59
CA ARG A 300 15.33 10.43 -20.40
C ARG A 300 15.67 9.22 -19.55
N GLU A 301 15.11 8.08 -19.91
CA GLU A 301 15.50 6.80 -19.35
C GLU A 301 16.38 6.05 -20.37
N LYS A 302 17.69 6.30 -20.35
CA LYS A 302 18.66 5.83 -21.36
C LYS A 302 18.16 6.19 -22.76
N ASP A 303 18.00 5.16 -23.64
CA ASP A 303 17.47 5.32 -24.99
C ASP A 303 16.00 4.87 -25.11
N ILE A 304 15.36 4.51 -23.99
CA ILE A 304 14.02 3.89 -23.98
C ILE A 304 12.92 4.91 -23.93
N ALA A 305 13.04 5.94 -23.08
CA ALA A 305 12.02 6.95 -22.86
C ALA A 305 12.58 8.36 -23.06
N LYS A 306 11.78 9.25 -23.66
CA LYS A 306 12.12 10.67 -23.93
C LYS A 306 10.92 11.54 -23.65
N SER A 307 10.49 11.58 -22.39
CA SER A 307 9.31 12.35 -22.01
C SER A 307 9.62 13.83 -21.81
N HIS A 308 8.67 14.68 -22.17
CA HIS A 308 8.77 16.12 -22.03
C HIS A 308 7.62 16.63 -21.16
N VAL A 309 7.94 17.43 -20.14
CA VAL A 309 6.97 18.05 -19.23
C VAL A 309 7.18 19.54 -19.25
N TYR A 310 6.16 20.31 -19.67
CA TYR A 310 6.26 21.76 -19.77
C TYR A 310 4.97 22.44 -19.36
N GLY A 311 5.08 23.70 -18.94
CA GLY A 311 3.93 24.51 -18.54
C GLY A 311 4.22 25.37 -17.32
N TYR A 312 3.23 25.64 -16.50
CA TYR A 312 3.34 26.61 -15.42
C TYR A 312 3.09 26.02 -14.04
N ILE A 313 3.92 26.47 -13.07
CA ILE A 313 3.71 26.31 -11.63
C ILE A 313 3.36 27.70 -11.07
N TYR A 314 2.26 27.78 -10.31
CA TYR A 314 1.76 29.04 -9.76
C TYR A 314 1.88 29.04 -8.22
N PRO A 315 2.98 29.53 -7.65
CA PRO A 315 3.18 29.50 -6.19
C PRO A 315 2.20 30.38 -5.41
N ILE A 316 1.65 31.41 -6.05
CA ILE A 316 0.89 32.50 -5.40
C ILE A 316 -0.61 32.47 -5.74
N LYS A 317 -1.03 31.75 -6.81
CA LYS A 317 -2.44 31.72 -7.22
C LYS A 317 -3.28 30.84 -6.29
N PRO A 318 -4.38 31.34 -5.69
CA PRO A 318 -5.22 30.53 -4.81
C PRO A 318 -6.09 29.50 -5.55
N THR A 319 -6.28 29.69 -6.86
CA THR A 319 -7.20 28.87 -7.69
C THR A 319 -6.52 27.73 -8.43
N SER A 320 -5.23 27.84 -8.73
CA SER A 320 -4.48 26.81 -9.46
C SER A 320 -3.03 26.82 -9.01
N ALA A 321 -2.44 25.66 -8.77
CA ALA A 321 -1.04 25.50 -8.43
C ALA A 321 -0.20 25.01 -9.62
N LEU A 322 -0.79 24.17 -10.48
CA LEU A 322 -0.12 23.56 -11.63
C LEU A 322 -0.98 23.69 -12.90
N ASN A 323 -0.31 23.82 -14.04
CA ASN A 323 -0.85 23.69 -15.38
C ASN A 323 0.26 23.18 -16.29
N LEU A 324 0.41 21.85 -16.39
CA LEU A 324 1.52 21.19 -17.08
C LEU A 324 1.00 20.32 -18.21
N GLN A 325 1.69 20.34 -19.34
CA GLN A 325 1.55 19.37 -20.42
C GLN A 325 2.65 18.32 -20.29
N ILE A 326 2.27 17.07 -20.42
CA ILE A 326 3.16 15.92 -20.36
C ILE A 326 3.06 15.19 -21.70
N GLU A 327 4.13 15.20 -22.46
CA GLU A 327 4.31 14.39 -23.65
C GLU A 327 5.11 13.16 -23.26
N ALA A 328 4.41 12.07 -22.95
CA ALA A 328 5.01 10.81 -22.57
C ALA A 328 5.47 10.05 -23.82
N ASP A 329 6.70 9.62 -23.84
CA ASP A 329 7.23 8.67 -24.81
C ASP A 329 7.84 7.49 -24.10
N SER A 330 7.11 6.37 -24.08
CA SER A 330 7.51 5.12 -23.40
C SER A 330 7.81 5.30 -21.91
N THR A 331 7.11 6.21 -21.24
CA THR A 331 7.31 6.50 -19.81
C THR A 331 7.00 5.26 -18.96
N ASN A 332 7.88 4.94 -18.04
CA ASN A 332 7.72 3.83 -17.11
C ASN A 332 6.58 4.09 -16.12
N LEU A 333 5.63 3.16 -16.03
CA LEU A 333 4.44 3.25 -15.18
C LEU A 333 4.59 2.56 -13.82
N LYS A 334 5.78 2.12 -13.43
CA LYS A 334 6.02 1.43 -12.15
C LYS A 334 5.53 2.23 -10.93
N PHE A 335 5.51 3.57 -11.02
CA PHE A 335 5.00 4.43 -9.96
C PHE A 335 3.50 4.23 -9.64
N ILE A 336 2.74 3.66 -10.56
CA ILE A 336 1.31 3.36 -10.39
C ILE A 336 1.10 2.17 -9.43
N GLU A 337 2.08 1.25 -9.34
CA GLU A 337 2.02 0.07 -8.47
C GLU A 337 1.70 0.43 -7.02
N HIS A 338 2.26 1.54 -6.52
CA HIS A 338 1.96 2.04 -5.18
C HIS A 338 0.45 2.25 -4.92
N TYR A 339 -0.30 2.69 -5.93
CA TYR A 339 -1.75 2.93 -5.82
C TYR A 339 -2.58 1.68 -6.09
N MET A 340 -1.98 0.64 -6.64
CA MET A 340 -2.64 -0.63 -7.01
C MET A 340 -2.26 -1.79 -6.08
N SER A 341 -1.52 -1.54 -5.01
CA SER A 341 -0.99 -2.57 -4.10
C SER A 341 -2.08 -3.46 -3.46
N SER A 342 -3.31 -2.95 -3.32
CA SER A 342 -4.47 -3.72 -2.85
C SER A 342 -5.06 -4.67 -3.91
N ILE A 343 -4.72 -4.50 -5.18
CA ILE A 343 -5.27 -5.26 -6.32
C ILE A 343 -4.21 -6.20 -6.88
N THR A 344 -2.99 -5.73 -7.02
CA THR A 344 -1.87 -6.47 -7.59
C THR A 344 -0.57 -6.15 -6.87
N PRO A 345 0.25 -7.15 -6.54
CA PRO A 345 1.59 -6.94 -6.00
C PRO A 345 2.60 -6.58 -7.09
N GLU A 346 2.26 -6.80 -8.35
CA GLU A 346 3.17 -6.58 -9.47
C GLU A 346 2.45 -5.91 -10.64
N PHE A 347 2.79 -4.64 -10.87
CA PHE A 347 2.35 -3.86 -12.01
C PHE A 347 3.58 -3.35 -12.78
N ASN A 348 3.65 -3.65 -14.06
CA ASN A 348 4.71 -3.19 -14.94
C ASN A 348 4.10 -2.63 -16.22
N GLY A 349 4.73 -1.62 -16.79
CA GLY A 349 4.26 -1.09 -18.05
C GLY A 349 4.92 0.22 -18.46
N ARG A 350 4.58 0.61 -19.68
CA ARG A 350 4.99 1.87 -20.29
C ARG A 350 3.80 2.54 -20.96
N ALA A 351 3.83 3.87 -21.04
CA ALA A 351 2.82 4.63 -21.74
C ALA A 351 3.43 5.71 -22.63
N SER A 352 2.79 5.93 -23.77
CA SER A 352 3.09 7.02 -24.68
C SER A 352 1.83 7.81 -25.02
N GLY A 353 1.91 9.14 -25.00
CA GLY A 353 0.76 10.00 -25.31
C GLY A 353 0.85 11.34 -24.62
N ASN A 354 -0.24 12.10 -24.71
CA ASN A 354 -0.30 13.46 -24.17
C ASN A 354 -1.27 13.53 -22.99
N VAL A 355 -0.80 14.10 -21.88
CA VAL A 355 -1.55 14.29 -20.65
C VAL A 355 -1.45 15.72 -20.19
N HIS A 356 -2.56 16.36 -19.95
CA HIS A 356 -2.67 17.66 -19.30
C HIS A 356 -2.87 17.44 -17.79
N PHE A 357 -1.96 17.95 -16.98
CA PHE A 357 -1.93 17.81 -15.53
C PHE A 357 -2.07 19.17 -14.88
N TYR A 358 -3.15 19.39 -14.12
CA TYR A 358 -3.50 20.70 -13.61
C TYR A 358 -4.26 20.69 -12.29
N GLY A 359 -4.39 21.86 -11.65
CA GLY A 359 -5.17 22.02 -10.42
C GLY A 359 -4.38 22.56 -9.24
N LYS A 360 -4.92 22.43 -8.03
CA LYS A 360 -4.25 22.77 -6.76
C LYS A 360 -3.45 21.57 -6.24
N PHE A 361 -2.36 21.79 -5.53
CA PHE A 361 -1.50 20.70 -5.03
C PHE A 361 -2.25 19.55 -4.31
N LYS A 362 -3.29 19.84 -3.53
CA LYS A 362 -4.10 18.80 -2.87
C LYS A 362 -5.35 18.37 -3.66
N ARG A 363 -5.55 18.92 -4.86
CA ARG A 363 -6.69 18.66 -5.75
C ARG A 363 -6.23 18.68 -7.20
N LEU A 364 -5.26 17.83 -7.50
CA LEU A 364 -4.72 17.68 -8.84
C LEU A 364 -5.66 16.83 -9.70
N THR A 365 -5.66 17.14 -10.99
CA THR A 365 -6.51 16.53 -12.01
C THR A 365 -5.67 16.28 -13.25
N MET A 366 -6.01 15.27 -14.02
CA MET A 366 -5.37 14.99 -15.30
C MET A 366 -6.41 14.61 -16.37
N GLU A 367 -6.10 14.95 -17.61
CA GLU A 367 -6.89 14.55 -18.77
C GLU A 367 -5.99 14.31 -19.98
N GLY A 368 -6.40 13.44 -20.87
CA GLY A 368 -5.61 13.13 -22.06
C GLY A 368 -5.87 11.75 -22.63
N ARG A 369 -4.93 11.29 -23.45
CA ARG A 369 -4.98 9.96 -24.04
C ARG A 369 -3.58 9.36 -24.10
N VAL A 370 -3.46 8.12 -23.69
CA VAL A 370 -2.19 7.40 -23.71
C VAL A 370 -2.35 6.02 -24.34
N LEU A 371 -1.36 5.60 -25.10
CA LEU A 371 -1.18 4.21 -25.50
C LEU A 371 -0.41 3.50 -24.38
N GLY A 372 -1.10 2.62 -23.67
CA GLY A 372 -0.52 1.82 -22.60
C GLY A 372 -0.07 0.46 -23.14
N ASP A 373 1.11 0.02 -22.71
CA ASP A 373 1.63 -1.34 -22.84
C ASP A 373 2.02 -1.78 -21.44
N ALA A 374 1.09 -2.47 -20.77
CA ALA A 374 1.20 -2.77 -19.33
C ALA A 374 0.81 -4.21 -19.02
N SER A 375 1.33 -4.71 -17.92
CA SER A 375 1.01 -6.02 -17.36
C SER A 375 0.67 -5.93 -15.89
N MET A 376 -0.29 -6.73 -15.49
CA MET A 376 -0.79 -6.83 -14.13
C MET A 376 -0.91 -8.28 -13.73
N LYS A 377 -0.27 -8.67 -12.63
CA LYS A 377 -0.39 -10.00 -12.07
C LYS A 377 -1.52 -10.06 -11.04
N VAL A 378 -2.40 -11.05 -11.17
CA VAL A 378 -3.43 -11.35 -10.17
C VAL A 378 -2.99 -12.56 -9.37
N ASP A 379 -2.55 -12.34 -8.13
CA ASP A 379 -1.88 -13.37 -7.31
C ASP A 379 -2.77 -14.57 -7.02
N VAL A 380 -4.01 -14.36 -6.62
CA VAL A 380 -4.97 -15.45 -6.32
C VAL A 380 -5.15 -16.39 -7.51
N LEU A 381 -5.08 -15.86 -8.73
CA LEU A 381 -5.16 -16.62 -9.97
C LEU A 381 -3.79 -17.06 -10.50
N ASN A 382 -2.72 -16.50 -9.95
CA ASN A 382 -1.33 -16.64 -10.43
C ASN A 382 -1.22 -16.48 -11.95
N THR A 383 -1.91 -15.48 -12.49
CA THR A 383 -1.95 -15.19 -13.94
C THR A 383 -1.63 -13.72 -14.17
N THR A 384 -0.85 -13.44 -15.19
CA THR A 384 -0.50 -12.09 -15.62
C THR A 384 -1.34 -11.71 -16.83
N PHE A 385 -2.04 -10.59 -16.77
CA PHE A 385 -2.79 -10.05 -17.90
C PHE A 385 -2.05 -8.86 -18.49
N PHE A 386 -2.11 -8.73 -19.81
CA PHE A 386 -1.47 -7.67 -20.58
C PHE A 386 -2.54 -6.79 -21.22
N ILE A 387 -2.32 -5.48 -21.20
CA ILE A 387 -3.10 -4.52 -21.97
C ILE A 387 -2.17 -3.79 -22.92
N LYS A 388 -2.55 -3.70 -24.19
CA LYS A 388 -1.82 -2.96 -25.20
C LYS A 388 -2.79 -2.19 -26.08
N ASP A 389 -3.22 -1.03 -25.57
CA ASP A 389 -4.25 -0.23 -26.24
C ASP A 389 -4.29 1.22 -25.74
N SER A 390 -5.12 2.02 -26.39
CA SER A 390 -5.34 3.42 -26.06
C SER A 390 -6.30 3.58 -24.89
N ILE A 391 -5.86 4.25 -23.83
CA ILE A 391 -6.64 4.52 -22.61
C ILE A 391 -6.97 6.01 -22.60
N LEU A 392 -8.24 6.33 -22.40
CA LEU A 392 -8.72 7.71 -22.23
C LEU A 392 -8.60 8.09 -20.76
N ILE A 393 -7.95 9.23 -20.52
CA ILE A 393 -7.82 9.85 -19.19
C ILE A 393 -8.78 11.03 -19.15
N GLU A 394 -9.76 10.99 -18.26
CA GLU A 394 -10.74 12.03 -18.02
C GLU A 394 -10.47 12.71 -16.67
N PRO A 395 -10.97 13.95 -16.43
CA PRO A 395 -10.71 14.66 -15.19
C PRO A 395 -11.04 13.88 -13.91
N ASN A 396 -11.98 12.97 -14.00
CA ASN A 396 -12.47 12.16 -12.85
C ASN A 396 -12.08 10.69 -12.94
N GLY A 397 -11.21 10.29 -13.89
CA GLY A 397 -10.86 8.87 -13.96
C GLY A 397 -10.28 8.40 -15.28
N LEU A 398 -10.24 7.11 -15.44
CA LEU A 398 -9.81 6.40 -16.63
C LEU A 398 -10.99 5.69 -17.25
N THR A 399 -11.12 5.71 -18.57
CA THR A 399 -12.19 5.04 -19.31
C THR A 399 -11.61 4.08 -20.33
N PHE A 400 -12.17 2.89 -20.38
CA PHE A 400 -11.78 1.78 -21.24
C PHE A 400 -12.92 1.47 -22.20
N HIS A 401 -12.65 1.54 -23.51
CA HIS A 401 -13.61 1.30 -24.57
C HIS A 401 -13.15 0.16 -25.46
N ASN A 402 -13.64 -1.04 -25.17
CA ASN A 402 -13.30 -2.25 -25.94
C ASN A 402 -11.78 -2.47 -26.06
N ASN A 403 -11.03 -2.15 -25.01
CA ASN A 403 -9.59 -2.28 -25.01
C ASN A 403 -9.18 -3.75 -25.01
N ARG A 404 -8.16 -4.08 -25.80
CA ARG A 404 -7.65 -5.44 -25.94
C ARG A 404 -6.80 -5.83 -24.75
N ILE A 405 -7.11 -6.98 -24.21
CA ILE A 405 -6.32 -7.63 -23.14
C ILE A 405 -5.82 -8.99 -23.66
N PHE A 406 -4.72 -9.43 -23.09
CA PHE A 406 -4.08 -10.69 -23.50
C PHE A 406 -3.64 -11.48 -22.28
N ASP A 407 -3.63 -12.81 -22.40
CA ASP A 407 -2.97 -13.70 -21.46
C ASP A 407 -1.49 -13.94 -21.85
N PRO A 408 -0.70 -14.68 -21.05
CA PRO A 408 0.69 -15.00 -21.36
C PRO A 408 0.91 -15.81 -22.66
N GLN A 409 -0.13 -16.49 -23.15
CA GLN A 409 -0.10 -17.26 -24.40
C GLN A 409 -0.52 -16.43 -25.60
N GLY A 410 -1.02 -15.20 -25.40
CA GLY A 410 -1.46 -14.30 -26.45
C GLY A 410 -2.94 -14.49 -26.83
N ASN A 411 -3.73 -15.27 -26.06
CA ASN A 411 -5.18 -15.29 -26.25
C ASN A 411 -5.77 -13.93 -25.90
N GLN A 412 -6.74 -13.50 -26.71
CA GLN A 412 -7.28 -12.16 -26.65
C GLN A 412 -8.64 -12.09 -25.97
N GLY A 413 -8.83 -11.05 -25.17
CA GLY A 413 -10.11 -10.60 -24.66
C GLY A 413 -10.26 -9.08 -24.80
N HIS A 414 -11.39 -8.57 -24.34
CA HIS A 414 -11.71 -7.14 -24.36
C HIS A 414 -12.16 -6.69 -22.97
N VAL A 415 -11.84 -5.45 -22.63
CA VAL A 415 -12.32 -4.81 -21.42
C VAL A 415 -13.02 -3.50 -21.75
N ASN A 416 -14.20 -3.31 -21.14
CA ASN A 416 -14.97 -2.09 -21.11
C ASN A 416 -15.13 -1.65 -19.65
N GLY A 417 -15.10 -0.35 -19.39
CA GLY A 417 -15.34 0.12 -18.04
C GLY A 417 -14.66 1.42 -17.69
N TYR A 418 -14.63 1.67 -16.40
CA TYR A 418 -14.04 2.89 -15.87
C TYR A 418 -13.38 2.65 -14.51
N LEU A 419 -12.42 3.51 -14.20
CA LEU A 419 -11.88 3.75 -12.87
C LEU A 419 -12.09 5.22 -12.55
N HIS A 420 -13.05 5.54 -11.69
CA HIS A 420 -13.31 6.89 -11.23
C HIS A 420 -12.55 7.19 -9.94
N TYR A 421 -12.11 8.43 -9.80
CA TYR A 421 -11.50 8.95 -8.58
C TYR A 421 -11.82 10.43 -8.41
N GLU A 422 -11.82 10.90 -7.17
CA GLU A 422 -11.87 12.31 -6.82
C GLU A 422 -10.48 12.75 -6.34
N HIS A 423 -9.71 13.46 -7.20
CA HIS A 423 -8.34 13.90 -6.89
C HIS A 423 -7.43 12.74 -6.39
N PHE A 424 -7.44 11.62 -7.11
CA PHE A 424 -6.70 10.38 -6.79
C PHE A 424 -7.09 9.71 -5.47
N LYS A 425 -8.30 10.00 -4.96
CA LYS A 425 -8.90 9.39 -3.77
C LYS A 425 -10.27 8.84 -4.11
N ASN A 426 -10.88 8.10 -3.17
CA ASN A 426 -12.24 7.58 -3.32
C ASN A 426 -12.41 6.79 -4.61
N LEU A 427 -11.55 5.80 -4.82
CA LEU A 427 -11.58 4.96 -6.02
C LEU A 427 -12.90 4.21 -6.13
N GLU A 428 -13.54 4.29 -7.29
CA GLU A 428 -14.68 3.50 -7.70
C GLU A 428 -14.40 2.94 -9.09
N TYR A 429 -14.62 1.65 -9.29
CA TYR A 429 -14.35 1.02 -10.58
C TYR A 429 -15.43 0.02 -10.96
N ARG A 430 -15.60 -0.12 -12.27
CA ARG A 430 -16.45 -1.10 -12.90
C ARG A 430 -15.85 -1.54 -14.22
N PHE A 431 -15.48 -2.81 -14.31
CA PHE A 431 -14.87 -3.40 -15.50
C PHE A 431 -15.67 -4.63 -15.95
N GLN A 432 -16.02 -4.63 -17.20
CA GLN A 432 -16.60 -5.78 -17.89
C GLN A 432 -15.56 -6.36 -18.83
N PHE A 433 -15.29 -7.64 -18.67
CA PHE A 433 -14.37 -8.41 -19.49
C PHE A 433 -15.14 -9.37 -20.36
N ASP A 434 -14.76 -9.46 -21.63
CA ASP A 434 -15.24 -10.45 -22.57
C ASP A 434 -14.03 -11.21 -23.11
N VAL A 435 -13.92 -12.50 -22.82
CA VAL A 435 -12.72 -13.29 -23.07
C VAL A 435 -13.01 -14.55 -23.87
N ASN A 436 -12.03 -14.99 -24.67
CA ASN A 436 -12.13 -16.19 -25.49
C ASN A 436 -10.87 -17.05 -25.30
N ASN A 437 -11.05 -18.26 -24.81
CA ASN A 437 -9.99 -19.25 -24.54
C ASN A 437 -8.82 -18.65 -23.75
N MET A 438 -9.13 -17.75 -22.80
CA MET A 438 -8.13 -17.03 -22.01
C MET A 438 -7.68 -17.86 -20.81
N LEU A 439 -6.37 -17.86 -20.53
CA LEU A 439 -5.82 -18.43 -19.30
C LEU A 439 -6.24 -17.55 -18.11
N VAL A 440 -7.23 -18.03 -17.36
CA VAL A 440 -7.79 -17.27 -16.22
C VAL A 440 -7.19 -17.66 -14.87
N MET A 441 -6.63 -18.88 -14.77
CA MET A 441 -5.97 -19.35 -13.55
C MET A 441 -4.80 -20.27 -13.91
N ASN A 442 -3.67 -20.11 -13.19
CA ASN A 442 -2.47 -20.95 -13.34
C ASN A 442 -1.77 -21.14 -11.98
N THR A 443 -2.50 -21.68 -11.02
CA THR A 443 -2.01 -21.87 -9.66
C THR A 443 -1.36 -23.25 -9.50
N LYS A 444 -0.40 -23.33 -8.58
CA LYS A 444 0.22 -24.59 -8.15
C LYS A 444 -0.39 -25.03 -6.82
N GLU A 445 -0.19 -26.29 -6.49
CA GLU A 445 -0.58 -26.84 -5.19
C GLU A 445 0.03 -25.99 -4.07
N SER A 446 -0.82 -25.59 -3.12
CA SER A 446 -0.48 -24.76 -1.95
C SER A 446 -1.27 -25.23 -0.75
N LEU A 447 -0.74 -24.99 0.44
CA LEU A 447 -1.46 -25.26 1.69
C LEU A 447 -2.58 -24.25 1.97
N ASP A 448 -2.52 -23.08 1.33
CA ASP A 448 -3.45 -21.97 1.60
C ASP A 448 -4.77 -22.07 0.82
N LEU A 449 -4.77 -22.79 -0.31
CA LEU A 449 -5.94 -22.93 -1.17
C LEU A 449 -6.31 -24.40 -1.38
N PRO A 450 -7.60 -24.76 -1.30
CA PRO A 450 -8.06 -26.12 -1.52
C PRO A 450 -8.15 -26.49 -3.02
N PHE A 451 -7.74 -25.59 -3.91
CA PHE A 451 -7.78 -25.81 -5.35
C PHE A 451 -6.54 -25.28 -6.05
N TYR A 452 -6.17 -25.90 -7.13
CA TYR A 452 -5.10 -25.45 -8.02
C TYR A 452 -5.29 -25.98 -9.44
N GLY A 453 -4.47 -25.49 -10.38
CA GLY A 453 -4.45 -25.98 -11.75
C GLY A 453 -4.32 -24.88 -12.78
N THR A 454 -4.56 -25.29 -14.02
CA THR A 454 -4.55 -24.42 -15.20
C THR A 454 -5.96 -24.37 -15.78
N VAL A 455 -6.56 -23.19 -15.85
CA VAL A 455 -7.94 -23.02 -16.34
C VAL A 455 -7.96 -22.02 -17.48
N TYR A 456 -8.46 -22.47 -18.60
CA TYR A 456 -8.82 -21.66 -19.77
C TYR A 456 -10.33 -21.52 -19.84
N GLY A 457 -10.79 -20.32 -20.16
CA GLY A 457 -12.23 -20.03 -20.20
C GLY A 457 -12.62 -19.04 -21.28
N THR A 458 -13.83 -19.22 -21.78
CA THR A 458 -14.54 -18.31 -22.68
C THR A 458 -15.79 -17.82 -22.00
N GLY A 459 -16.00 -16.49 -21.96
CA GLY A 459 -17.17 -15.91 -21.31
C GLY A 459 -16.97 -14.47 -20.91
N ASN A 460 -17.70 -14.06 -19.89
CA ASN A 460 -17.64 -12.69 -19.38
C ASN A 460 -17.41 -12.64 -17.87
N ALA A 461 -16.81 -11.53 -17.43
CA ALA A 461 -16.65 -11.22 -16.03
C ALA A 461 -16.95 -9.74 -15.79
N LEU A 462 -17.64 -9.43 -14.70
CA LEU A 462 -17.89 -8.09 -14.20
C LEU A 462 -17.21 -7.93 -12.85
N ILE A 463 -16.30 -6.97 -12.76
CA ILE A 463 -15.61 -6.61 -11.51
C ILE A 463 -15.97 -5.17 -11.17
N ALA A 464 -16.60 -4.95 -10.03
CA ALA A 464 -16.99 -3.63 -9.58
C ALA A 464 -16.68 -3.46 -8.09
N GLY A 465 -16.24 -2.27 -7.69
CA GLY A 465 -15.92 -2.03 -6.30
C GLY A 465 -15.61 -0.57 -5.97
N ASN A 466 -15.60 -0.29 -4.69
CA ASN A 466 -15.16 0.97 -4.10
C ASN A 466 -14.67 0.75 -2.67
N ALA A 467 -14.09 1.78 -2.06
CA ALA A 467 -13.52 1.70 -0.71
C ALA A 467 -14.54 1.42 0.41
N ARG A 468 -15.86 1.61 0.16
CA ARG A 468 -16.91 1.43 1.17
C ARG A 468 -17.60 0.07 1.08
N ASP A 469 -17.95 -0.32 -0.15
CA ASP A 469 -18.80 -1.49 -0.41
C ASP A 469 -17.99 -2.75 -0.74
N GLY A 470 -16.66 -2.61 -0.83
CA GLY A 470 -15.76 -3.70 -1.18
C GLY A 470 -15.76 -4.03 -2.68
N VAL A 471 -15.47 -5.27 -3.02
CA VAL A 471 -15.33 -5.78 -4.39
C VAL A 471 -16.40 -6.83 -4.68
N ASN A 472 -17.16 -6.63 -5.75
CA ASN A 472 -18.09 -7.61 -6.30
C ASN A 472 -17.52 -8.17 -7.61
N ILE A 473 -17.48 -9.48 -7.73
CA ILE A 473 -16.97 -10.20 -8.89
C ILE A 473 -18.06 -11.16 -9.35
N ASP A 474 -18.63 -10.90 -10.53
CA ASP A 474 -19.59 -11.78 -11.19
C ASP A 474 -18.97 -12.37 -12.46
N VAL A 475 -18.87 -13.68 -12.52
CA VAL A 475 -18.24 -14.40 -13.64
C VAL A 475 -19.20 -15.41 -14.22
N ALA A 476 -19.34 -15.42 -15.53
CA ALA A 476 -20.03 -16.46 -16.28
C ALA A 476 -19.12 -16.96 -17.40
N MET A 477 -18.68 -18.21 -17.30
CA MET A 477 -17.72 -18.75 -18.26
C MET A 477 -17.92 -20.24 -18.56
N THR A 478 -17.53 -20.61 -19.75
CA THR A 478 -17.43 -22.01 -20.23
C THR A 478 -15.96 -22.43 -20.17
N THR A 479 -15.69 -23.64 -19.69
CA THR A 479 -14.30 -24.17 -19.64
C THR A 479 -13.83 -24.60 -21.01
N ASP A 480 -12.59 -24.22 -21.37
CA ASP A 480 -11.98 -24.54 -22.65
C ASP A 480 -10.95 -25.69 -22.57
N ARG A 481 -10.40 -26.06 -23.75
CA ARG A 481 -9.35 -27.06 -23.86
C ARG A 481 -8.14 -26.72 -23.03
N ASN A 482 -7.40 -27.75 -22.58
CA ASN A 482 -6.23 -27.65 -21.74
C ASN A 482 -6.54 -27.20 -20.30
N THR A 483 -7.80 -27.06 -19.93
CA THR A 483 -8.20 -26.88 -18.55
C THR A 483 -7.97 -28.14 -17.73
N ASN A 484 -7.23 -27.99 -16.65
CA ASN A 484 -7.00 -29.03 -15.66
C ASN A 484 -7.16 -28.40 -14.27
N PHE A 485 -8.31 -28.67 -13.66
CA PHE A 485 -8.67 -28.13 -12.34
C PHE A 485 -8.62 -29.23 -11.30
N VAL A 486 -7.93 -28.97 -10.19
CA VAL A 486 -7.78 -29.89 -9.07
C VAL A 486 -8.38 -29.27 -7.82
N TYR A 487 -9.26 -30.02 -7.16
CA TYR A 487 -9.80 -29.68 -5.85
C TYR A 487 -9.32 -30.72 -4.82
N ILE A 488 -8.82 -30.29 -3.67
CA ILE A 488 -8.37 -31.14 -2.57
C ILE A 488 -9.40 -31.06 -1.46
N LYS A 489 -10.03 -32.18 -1.12
CA LYS A 489 -11.09 -32.26 -0.08
C LYS A 489 -10.57 -31.89 1.30
N ASP A 490 -9.44 -32.44 1.71
CA ASP A 490 -8.82 -32.21 3.00
C ASP A 490 -7.45 -31.54 2.79
N ASN A 491 -7.39 -30.23 2.98
CA ASN A 491 -6.11 -29.56 3.03
C ASN A 491 -5.52 -29.81 4.45
N VAL A 492 -4.39 -30.50 4.53
CA VAL A 492 -3.70 -30.87 5.79
C VAL A 492 -3.36 -29.63 6.64
N SER A 493 -3.57 -28.42 6.11
CA SER A 493 -3.36 -27.16 6.80
C SER A 493 -4.22 -26.95 8.05
N SER A 494 -5.40 -27.59 8.16
CA SER A 494 -6.21 -27.48 9.39
C SER A 494 -5.58 -28.15 10.60
N ALA A 495 -4.68 -29.11 10.39
CA ALA A 495 -3.91 -29.74 11.48
C ALA A 495 -2.61 -29.00 11.81
N ALA A 496 -2.07 -28.23 10.85
CA ALA A 496 -0.84 -27.45 11.05
C ALA A 496 -1.09 -26.07 11.72
N ASN A 497 -2.32 -25.57 11.70
CA ASN A 497 -2.68 -24.30 12.35
C ASN A 497 -2.87 -24.38 13.87
N THR A 498 -2.76 -25.55 14.48
CA THR A 498 -2.51 -25.62 15.91
C THR A 498 -1.03 -25.35 16.18
N GLN A 499 -0.62 -24.09 16.09
CA GLN A 499 0.67 -23.65 16.59
C GLN A 499 0.69 -23.80 18.11
N PHE A 500 1.04 -24.98 18.59
CA PHE A 500 1.32 -25.24 20.01
C PHE A 500 2.62 -24.57 20.49
N ILE A 501 3.42 -24.00 19.57
CA ILE A 501 4.67 -23.32 19.88
C ILE A 501 4.49 -21.83 19.62
N LYS A 502 4.26 -21.09 20.69
CA LYS A 502 4.31 -19.62 20.65
C LYS A 502 5.75 -19.18 20.87
N TYR A 503 6.42 -18.71 19.83
CA TYR A 503 7.76 -18.11 19.98
C TYR A 503 7.62 -16.79 20.76
N VAL A 504 8.11 -16.80 22.00
CA VAL A 504 8.22 -15.58 22.82
C VAL A 504 9.64 -15.05 22.64
N ASP A 505 9.77 -13.87 22.03
CA ASP A 505 11.05 -13.18 21.96
C ASP A 505 11.51 -12.82 23.37
N LYS A 506 12.55 -13.50 23.86
CA LYS A 506 13.19 -13.28 25.15
C LYS A 506 14.37 -12.32 25.10
N THR A 507 14.50 -11.52 24.05
CA THR A 507 15.50 -10.46 24.06
C THR A 507 15.26 -9.56 25.26
N PRO A 508 16.24 -9.35 26.16
CA PRO A 508 16.02 -8.52 27.34
C PRO A 508 15.85 -7.07 26.87
N ARG A 509 14.60 -6.60 26.84
CA ARG A 509 14.32 -5.18 26.72
C ARG A 509 14.95 -4.52 27.94
N ARG A 510 15.97 -3.72 27.73
CA ARG A 510 16.56 -2.87 28.76
C ARG A 510 15.40 -2.07 29.38
N ALA A 511 15.13 -2.37 30.64
CA ALA A 511 14.13 -1.67 31.42
C ALA A 511 14.51 -0.18 31.44
N VAL A 512 13.75 0.64 30.74
CA VAL A 512 13.68 2.06 31.02
C VAL A 512 12.67 2.19 32.14
N LEU A 513 13.18 2.70 33.23
CA LEU A 513 12.51 2.90 34.52
C LEU A 513 11.14 3.57 34.38
N ASP A 514 10.25 2.96 35.15
CA ASP A 514 9.08 3.56 35.83
C ASP A 514 8.30 4.63 35.12
N SER A 515 7.12 4.26 34.68
CA SER A 515 5.99 5.13 35.00
C SER A 515 4.66 4.46 34.68
N ILE A 516 3.86 4.38 35.70
CA ILE A 516 2.40 4.55 35.74
C ILE A 516 1.63 3.94 34.56
N ASN A 517 0.84 2.94 34.87
CA ASN A 517 -0.16 2.26 34.06
C ASN A 517 -0.93 3.17 33.09
N LEU A 518 -0.40 3.32 31.87
CA LEU A 518 -1.07 3.91 30.71
C LEU A 518 -1.27 2.88 29.59
N THR A 519 -1.15 1.59 29.92
CA THR A 519 -1.17 0.50 28.94
C THR A 519 -2.54 0.26 28.32
N SER A 520 -3.65 0.61 28.97
CA SER A 520 -4.97 0.27 28.44
C SER A 520 -5.41 1.14 27.24
N ASP A 521 -5.15 2.44 27.30
CA ASP A 521 -5.56 3.36 26.23
C ASP A 521 -4.62 3.32 25.01
N TYR A 522 -3.37 2.93 25.23
CA TYR A 522 -2.38 2.73 24.17
C TYR A 522 -2.64 1.45 23.40
N GLU A 523 -2.99 0.36 24.07
CA GLU A 523 -3.36 -0.91 23.44
C GLU A 523 -4.67 -0.79 22.68
N LEU A 524 -5.67 -0.05 23.20
CA LEU A 524 -6.91 0.25 22.50
C LEU A 524 -6.67 1.12 21.26
N ALA A 525 -5.84 2.14 21.34
CA ALA A 525 -5.49 2.98 20.19
C ALA A 525 -4.63 2.23 19.15
N GLN A 526 -3.78 1.29 19.56
CA GLN A 526 -3.08 0.39 18.63
C GLN A 526 -4.02 -0.64 18.00
N GLN A 527 -4.99 -1.14 18.74
CA GLN A 527 -6.02 -2.03 18.20
C GLN A 527 -6.94 -1.30 17.22
N GLU A 528 -7.30 -0.04 17.48
CA GLU A 528 -8.06 0.78 16.52
C GLU A 528 -7.24 1.08 15.24
N ILE A 529 -5.95 1.38 15.37
CA ILE A 529 -5.06 1.60 14.20
C ILE A 529 -4.78 0.29 13.46
N GLN A 530 -4.58 -0.82 14.17
CA GLN A 530 -4.44 -2.13 13.54
C GLN A 530 -5.74 -2.64 12.91
N GLN A 531 -6.90 -2.33 13.51
CA GLN A 531 -8.19 -2.62 12.89
C GLN A 531 -8.49 -1.72 11.67
N GLU A 532 -7.97 -0.51 11.61
CA GLU A 532 -8.01 0.32 10.39
C GLU A 532 -7.02 -0.15 9.31
N GLU A 533 -5.90 -0.76 9.67
CA GLU A 533 -4.92 -1.34 8.72
C GLU A 533 -5.29 -2.78 8.29
N GLU A 534 -6.06 -3.52 9.09
CA GLU A 534 -6.66 -4.81 8.72
C GLU A 534 -8.09 -4.67 8.19
N SER A 535 -8.43 -3.59 7.51
CA SER A 535 -9.68 -3.55 6.76
C SER A 535 -9.54 -4.48 5.56
N HIS A 536 -9.74 -5.77 5.79
CA HIS A 536 -9.91 -6.71 4.71
C HIS A 536 -11.07 -6.22 3.84
N THR A 537 -10.74 -5.84 2.61
CA THR A 537 -11.75 -5.45 1.63
C THR A 537 -12.80 -6.54 1.52
N ASP A 538 -14.08 -6.18 1.60
CA ASP A 538 -15.17 -7.12 1.39
C ASP A 538 -15.12 -7.66 -0.03
N ILE A 539 -15.00 -8.96 -0.19
CA ILE A 539 -14.99 -9.61 -1.50
C ILE A 539 -16.18 -10.54 -1.61
N ARG A 540 -17.02 -10.30 -2.62
CA ARG A 540 -18.12 -11.16 -3.00
C ARG A 540 -17.87 -11.68 -4.41
N LEU A 541 -17.84 -13.00 -4.55
CA LEU A 541 -17.66 -13.69 -5.83
C LEU A 541 -18.87 -14.53 -6.13
N ASN A 542 -19.48 -14.30 -7.31
CA ASN A 542 -20.47 -15.15 -7.93
C ASN A 542 -19.87 -15.73 -9.20
N LEU A 543 -19.66 -17.02 -9.23
CA LEU A 543 -19.06 -17.71 -10.34
C LEU A 543 -20.04 -18.73 -10.92
N LEU A 544 -20.40 -18.57 -12.18
CA LEU A 544 -21.17 -19.54 -12.97
C LEU A 544 -20.23 -20.18 -14.00
N VAL A 545 -19.94 -21.45 -13.82
CA VAL A 545 -19.08 -22.23 -14.72
C VAL A 545 -19.90 -23.27 -15.46
N GLU A 546 -19.89 -23.18 -16.77
CA GLU A 546 -20.31 -24.28 -17.66
C GLU A 546 -19.08 -25.17 -17.94
N ALA A 547 -19.00 -26.28 -17.22
CA ALA A 547 -17.97 -27.28 -17.46
C ALA A 547 -18.23 -28.04 -18.74
N THR A 548 -17.19 -28.22 -19.56
CA THR A 548 -17.28 -28.95 -20.83
C THR A 548 -16.40 -30.20 -20.80
N PRO A 549 -16.67 -31.20 -21.67
CA PRO A 549 -15.82 -32.39 -21.77
C PRO A 549 -14.37 -32.10 -22.24
N ASN A 550 -14.08 -30.87 -22.64
CA ASN A 550 -12.73 -30.43 -23.00
C ASN A 550 -11.82 -30.19 -21.77
N ALA A 551 -12.43 -29.99 -20.60
CA ALA A 551 -11.73 -29.75 -19.34
C ALA A 551 -11.60 -31.06 -18.56
N THR A 552 -10.48 -31.20 -17.85
CA THR A 552 -10.26 -32.28 -16.88
C THR A 552 -10.48 -31.72 -15.48
N MET A 553 -11.34 -32.37 -14.70
CA MET A 553 -11.55 -32.08 -13.27
C MET A 553 -10.98 -33.23 -12.45
N LYS A 554 -10.27 -32.91 -11.40
CA LYS A 554 -9.74 -33.89 -10.44
C LYS A 554 -10.16 -33.48 -9.01
N ILE A 555 -10.73 -34.42 -8.28
CA ILE A 555 -11.05 -34.26 -6.86
C ILE A 555 -10.18 -35.23 -6.10
N VAL A 556 -9.27 -34.71 -5.26
CA VAL A 556 -8.42 -35.49 -4.38
C VAL A 556 -9.19 -35.74 -3.09
N MET A 557 -9.54 -37.00 -2.85
CA MET A 557 -10.34 -37.43 -1.71
C MET A 557 -9.48 -37.60 -0.46
N ASP A 558 -8.31 -38.20 -0.63
CA ASP A 558 -7.28 -38.37 0.38
C ASP A 558 -5.90 -38.17 -0.24
N PRO A 559 -5.24 -37.03 0.06
CA PRO A 559 -3.91 -36.73 -0.49
C PRO A 559 -2.81 -37.67 0.04
N ILE A 560 -2.98 -38.22 1.25
CA ILE A 560 -2.00 -39.14 1.89
C ILE A 560 -2.11 -40.53 1.26
N ALA A 561 -3.32 -41.09 1.18
CA ALA A 561 -3.57 -42.38 0.57
C ALA A 561 -3.42 -42.31 -0.96
N GLY A 562 -3.55 -41.13 -1.55
CA GLY A 562 -3.50 -40.92 -2.99
C GLY A 562 -4.80 -41.23 -3.71
N ASP A 563 -5.93 -41.19 -3.01
CA ASP A 563 -7.28 -41.38 -3.55
C ASP A 563 -7.74 -40.16 -4.31
N TYR A 564 -8.18 -40.35 -5.56
CA TYR A 564 -8.78 -39.25 -6.33
C TYR A 564 -9.75 -39.73 -7.39
N ILE A 565 -10.71 -38.87 -7.71
CA ILE A 565 -11.59 -38.98 -8.87
C ILE A 565 -11.06 -37.97 -9.90
N SER A 566 -10.76 -38.43 -11.09
CA SER A 566 -10.38 -37.57 -12.22
C SER A 566 -11.22 -37.92 -13.45
N GLY A 567 -11.78 -36.90 -14.09
CA GLY A 567 -12.64 -37.14 -15.24
C GLY A 567 -12.91 -35.89 -16.07
N ARG A 568 -13.54 -36.17 -17.24
CA ARG A 568 -14.08 -35.16 -18.14
C ARG A 568 -15.59 -35.33 -18.18
N GLY A 569 -16.28 -34.22 -18.26
CA GLY A 569 -17.72 -34.22 -18.19
C GLY A 569 -18.32 -32.86 -18.48
N SER A 570 -19.60 -32.73 -18.19
CA SER A 570 -20.35 -31.50 -18.40
C SER A 570 -21.23 -31.17 -17.20
N GLY A 571 -21.45 -29.89 -16.97
CA GLY A 571 -22.32 -29.43 -15.89
C GLY A 571 -22.29 -27.94 -15.72
N ASN A 572 -23.32 -27.41 -15.09
CA ASN A 572 -23.39 -26.00 -14.70
C ASN A 572 -23.23 -25.91 -13.20
N ILE A 573 -22.13 -25.28 -12.78
CA ILE A 573 -21.78 -25.09 -11.37
C ILE A 573 -21.82 -23.62 -11.05
N ARG A 574 -22.65 -23.25 -10.07
CA ARG A 574 -22.68 -21.90 -9.49
C ARG A 574 -21.96 -21.94 -8.15
N THR A 575 -20.99 -21.06 -7.98
CA THR A 575 -20.25 -20.88 -6.73
C THR A 575 -20.46 -19.48 -6.20
N GLU A 576 -20.79 -19.37 -4.93
CA GLU A 576 -20.92 -18.10 -4.19
C GLU A 576 -19.87 -18.11 -3.08
N PHE A 577 -19.12 -17.01 -2.98
CA PHE A 577 -18.10 -16.83 -1.93
C PHE A 577 -18.20 -15.44 -1.34
N TYR A 578 -18.08 -15.36 -0.02
CA TYR A 578 -18.00 -14.11 0.74
C TYR A 578 -16.90 -14.23 1.80
N ASN A 579 -15.81 -13.46 1.63
CA ASN A 579 -14.61 -13.59 2.45
C ASN A 579 -14.81 -13.32 3.95
N LYS A 580 -15.71 -12.40 4.34
CA LYS A 580 -15.96 -12.11 5.78
C LYS A 580 -16.67 -13.25 6.50
N ALA A 581 -17.47 -14.03 5.79
CA ALA A 581 -18.19 -15.15 6.36
C ALA A 581 -17.39 -16.47 6.26
N ASP A 582 -16.28 -16.45 5.51
CA ASP A 582 -15.54 -17.66 5.10
C ASP A 582 -16.48 -18.76 4.56
N ASP A 583 -17.52 -18.32 3.85
CA ASP A 583 -18.65 -19.14 3.41
C ASP A 583 -18.55 -19.35 1.90
N VAL A 584 -18.32 -20.59 1.52
CA VAL A 584 -18.34 -21.04 0.12
C VAL A 584 -19.54 -21.93 -0.09
N LYS A 585 -20.41 -21.57 -1.04
CA LYS A 585 -21.54 -22.36 -1.46
C LYS A 585 -21.44 -22.73 -2.93
N MET A 586 -21.70 -23.98 -3.23
CA MET A 586 -21.75 -24.50 -4.60
C MET A 586 -23.12 -25.10 -4.88
N PHE A 587 -23.62 -24.90 -6.09
CA PHE A 587 -24.90 -25.41 -6.56
C PHE A 587 -24.77 -25.93 -7.98
N GLY A 588 -25.46 -27.01 -8.28
CA GLY A 588 -25.47 -27.60 -9.60
C GLY A 588 -24.99 -29.05 -9.63
N SER A 589 -24.88 -29.62 -10.83
CA SER A 589 -24.51 -31.03 -11.00
C SER A 589 -23.45 -31.15 -12.09
N TYR A 590 -22.45 -31.97 -11.86
CA TYR A 590 -21.44 -32.34 -12.81
C TYR A 590 -21.61 -33.79 -13.22
N ARG A 591 -21.83 -34.04 -14.52
CA ARG A 591 -21.97 -35.38 -15.12
C ARG A 591 -20.66 -35.77 -15.74
N ILE A 592 -20.10 -36.87 -15.28
CA ILE A 592 -18.84 -37.44 -15.79
C ILE A 592 -19.16 -38.29 -17.04
N SER A 593 -18.49 -38.01 -18.15
CA SER A 593 -18.55 -38.79 -19.38
C SER A 593 -17.43 -39.80 -19.46
N GLN A 594 -16.24 -39.45 -18.99
CA GLN A 594 -15.05 -40.30 -18.96
C GLN A 594 -14.24 -39.97 -17.72
N GLY A 595 -13.79 -40.97 -17.00
CA GLY A 595 -13.00 -40.75 -15.83
C GLY A 595 -12.37 -41.99 -15.23
N VAL A 596 -11.52 -41.78 -14.26
CA VAL A 596 -10.87 -42.81 -13.46
C VAL A 596 -11.03 -42.41 -11.97
N TYR A 597 -11.47 -43.38 -11.18
CA TYR A 597 -11.35 -43.34 -9.74
C TYR A 597 -10.14 -44.15 -9.31
N LYS A 598 -9.11 -43.50 -8.82
CA LYS A 598 -7.98 -44.19 -8.22
C LYS A 598 -8.31 -44.45 -6.77
N PHE A 599 -8.61 -45.71 -6.47
CA PHE A 599 -8.96 -46.17 -5.14
C PHE A 599 -7.72 -46.70 -4.45
N SER A 600 -7.51 -46.31 -3.22
CA SER A 600 -6.46 -46.83 -2.35
C SER A 600 -7.05 -47.32 -1.01
N LEU A 601 -6.73 -48.55 -0.61
CA LEU A 601 -7.12 -49.08 0.69
C LEU A 601 -5.88 -49.31 1.54
N GLN A 602 -5.79 -48.63 2.71
CA GLN A 602 -4.70 -48.74 3.68
C GLN A 602 -3.30 -48.59 3.05
N GLU A 603 -3.17 -47.81 1.98
CA GLU A 603 -1.92 -47.57 1.23
C GLU A 603 -1.32 -48.81 0.54
N VAL A 604 -1.88 -49.99 0.77
CA VAL A 604 -1.36 -51.26 0.28
C VAL A 604 -2.02 -51.68 -1.05
N ILE A 605 -3.33 -51.48 -1.17
CA ILE A 605 -4.07 -51.89 -2.37
C ILE A 605 -4.39 -50.63 -3.16
N ARG A 606 -3.97 -50.61 -4.44
CA ARG A 606 -4.26 -49.49 -5.36
C ARG A 606 -4.90 -50.08 -6.64
N LYS A 607 -6.08 -49.59 -6.97
CA LYS A 607 -6.83 -50.02 -8.15
C LYS A 607 -7.39 -48.81 -8.90
N ASP A 608 -7.31 -48.82 -10.20
CA ASP A 608 -7.83 -47.78 -11.06
C ASP A 608 -9.17 -48.26 -11.69
N PHE A 609 -10.27 -47.73 -11.18
CA PHE A 609 -11.61 -48.02 -11.68
C PHE A 609 -11.98 -47.02 -12.78
N THR A 610 -12.38 -47.50 -13.93
CA THR A 610 -12.90 -46.66 -15.01
C THR A 610 -14.33 -46.25 -14.71
N ILE A 611 -14.60 -44.95 -14.65
CA ILE A 611 -15.92 -44.40 -14.36
C ILE A 611 -16.82 -44.54 -15.59
N LYS A 612 -18.05 -45.01 -15.38
CA LYS A 612 -19.06 -45.13 -16.44
C LYS A 612 -19.68 -43.78 -16.76
N ASP A 613 -19.99 -43.56 -18.05
CA ASP A 613 -20.75 -42.39 -18.49
C ASP A 613 -22.08 -42.29 -17.77
N GLY A 614 -22.42 -41.08 -17.34
CA GLY A 614 -23.62 -40.76 -16.60
C GLY A 614 -23.45 -40.68 -15.07
N SER A 615 -22.30 -41.03 -14.56
CA SER A 615 -21.96 -40.78 -13.16
C SER A 615 -22.03 -39.30 -12.80
N THR A 616 -22.54 -38.95 -11.61
CA THR A 616 -22.81 -37.57 -11.25
C THR A 616 -22.25 -37.18 -9.89
N ILE A 617 -21.86 -35.89 -9.77
CA ILE A 617 -21.56 -35.23 -8.49
C ILE A 617 -22.47 -34.02 -8.41
N SER A 618 -23.25 -33.89 -7.34
CA SER A 618 -24.24 -32.82 -7.17
C SER A 618 -23.93 -31.98 -5.94
N PHE A 619 -23.89 -30.66 -6.13
CA PHE A 619 -23.60 -29.65 -5.12
C PHE A 619 -24.90 -28.94 -4.72
N ASN A 620 -25.15 -28.76 -3.42
CA ASN A 620 -26.34 -28.09 -2.88
C ASN A 620 -26.02 -27.36 -1.56
N GLY A 621 -25.01 -26.50 -1.57
CA GLY A 621 -24.54 -25.74 -0.41
C GLY A 621 -23.04 -25.86 -0.20
N PRO A 622 -22.53 -26.11 0.98
CA PRO A 622 -21.11 -26.29 1.23
C PRO A 622 -20.50 -27.37 0.29
N PRO A 623 -19.31 -27.15 -0.29
CA PRO A 623 -18.72 -28.09 -1.26
C PRO A 623 -18.50 -29.50 -0.69
N LEU A 624 -18.24 -29.60 0.60
CA LEU A 624 -18.02 -30.89 1.30
C LEU A 624 -19.31 -31.69 1.50
N ASP A 625 -20.48 -31.05 1.42
CA ASP A 625 -21.80 -31.71 1.52
C ASP A 625 -22.30 -32.21 0.15
N ALA A 626 -21.47 -32.11 -0.87
CA ALA A 626 -21.81 -32.63 -2.20
C ALA A 626 -22.16 -34.12 -2.12
N THR A 627 -23.12 -34.52 -2.93
CA THR A 627 -23.51 -35.92 -3.07
C THR A 627 -23.01 -36.50 -4.39
N MET A 628 -22.68 -37.78 -4.37
CA MET A 628 -22.21 -38.47 -5.56
C MET A 628 -23.07 -39.71 -5.86
N ASP A 629 -23.17 -40.01 -7.14
CA ASP A 629 -23.67 -41.27 -7.69
C ASP A 629 -22.72 -41.66 -8.82
N ILE A 630 -21.70 -42.43 -8.46
CA ILE A 630 -20.61 -42.82 -9.36
C ILE A 630 -20.61 -44.32 -9.53
N GLN A 631 -20.71 -44.76 -10.79
CA GLN A 631 -20.54 -46.15 -11.19
C GLN A 631 -19.17 -46.30 -11.90
N ALA A 632 -18.39 -47.26 -11.43
CA ALA A 632 -17.08 -47.51 -12.00
C ALA A 632 -16.80 -49.00 -12.11
N ASN A 633 -15.90 -49.38 -12.98
CA ASN A 633 -15.54 -50.78 -13.22
C ASN A 633 -14.03 -50.94 -13.41
N TYR A 634 -13.55 -52.11 -13.00
CA TYR A 634 -12.19 -52.56 -13.22
C TYR A 634 -12.21 -53.96 -13.83
N MET A 635 -11.60 -54.11 -15.04
CA MET A 635 -11.60 -55.34 -15.79
C MET A 635 -10.35 -56.19 -15.54
N VAL A 636 -10.52 -57.38 -15.03
CA VAL A 636 -9.47 -58.42 -14.92
C VAL A 636 -9.65 -59.39 -16.09
N ASN A 637 -8.70 -59.37 -17.01
CA ASN A 637 -8.83 -60.18 -18.24
C ASN A 637 -8.62 -61.68 -18.04
N SER A 638 -7.93 -62.08 -16.95
CA SER A 638 -7.65 -63.48 -16.65
C SER A 638 -7.56 -63.66 -15.10
N ALA A 639 -8.69 -63.90 -14.50
CA ALA A 639 -8.77 -64.26 -13.09
C ALA A 639 -8.88 -65.79 -12.93
N SER A 640 -8.20 -66.36 -11.96
CA SER A 640 -8.34 -67.78 -11.66
C SER A 640 -9.69 -68.06 -11.03
N LEU A 641 -10.51 -68.86 -11.65
CA LEU A 641 -11.82 -69.23 -11.10
C LEU A 641 -11.67 -70.05 -9.78
N ASN A 642 -10.57 -70.82 -9.65
CA ASN A 642 -10.30 -71.54 -8.43
C ASN A 642 -10.03 -70.67 -7.20
N ASP A 643 -9.59 -69.40 -7.41
CA ASP A 643 -9.39 -68.43 -6.35
C ASP A 643 -10.73 -67.86 -5.88
N LEU A 644 -11.74 -67.79 -6.76
CA LEU A 644 -13.10 -67.33 -6.48
C LEU A 644 -13.98 -68.46 -5.93
N VAL A 645 -13.87 -69.66 -6.52
CA VAL A 645 -14.69 -70.82 -6.17
C VAL A 645 -13.78 -72.06 -6.03
N PRO A 646 -13.56 -72.57 -4.83
CA PRO A 646 -12.75 -73.77 -4.63
C PRO A 646 -13.26 -74.96 -5.44
N ASN A 647 -12.34 -75.68 -6.13
CA ASN A 647 -12.64 -76.80 -7.00
C ASN A 647 -13.50 -76.48 -8.22
N ALA A 648 -13.48 -75.25 -8.74
CA ALA A 648 -14.25 -74.81 -9.92
C ALA A 648 -13.97 -75.70 -11.17
N SER A 649 -12.76 -76.25 -11.28
CA SER A 649 -12.37 -77.15 -12.36
C SER A 649 -13.19 -78.47 -12.40
N SER A 650 -13.80 -78.89 -11.30
CA SER A 650 -14.65 -80.08 -11.23
C SER A 650 -16.03 -79.87 -11.93
N TYR A 651 -16.41 -78.64 -12.16
CA TYR A 651 -17.67 -78.28 -12.81
C TYR A 651 -17.54 -78.10 -14.33
N GLY A 652 -16.35 -78.38 -14.92
CA GLY A 652 -16.13 -78.27 -16.35
C GLY A 652 -16.10 -76.79 -16.87
N ILE A 653 -15.78 -75.88 -15.96
CA ILE A 653 -15.71 -74.44 -16.23
C ILE A 653 -14.26 -74.08 -16.55
N PRO A 654 -13.99 -73.07 -17.47
CA PRO A 654 -12.63 -72.61 -17.73
C PRO A 654 -11.91 -72.20 -16.44
N THR A 655 -10.64 -72.56 -16.31
CA THR A 655 -9.80 -72.24 -15.15
C THR A 655 -9.51 -70.73 -15.00
N ASN A 656 -9.52 -70.00 -16.11
CA ASN A 656 -9.34 -68.53 -16.16
C ASN A 656 -10.54 -67.89 -16.85
N ILE A 657 -11.11 -66.91 -16.20
CA ILE A 657 -12.29 -66.16 -16.66
C ILE A 657 -12.01 -64.66 -16.67
N ARG A 658 -12.74 -63.95 -17.51
CA ARG A 658 -12.74 -62.51 -17.46
C ARG A 658 -13.73 -62.03 -16.36
N VAL A 659 -13.23 -61.18 -15.47
CA VAL A 659 -14.02 -60.65 -14.37
C VAL A 659 -14.10 -59.13 -14.50
N ASN A 660 -15.30 -58.59 -14.35
CA ASN A 660 -15.56 -57.19 -14.24
C ASN A 660 -15.91 -56.88 -12.77
N CYS A 661 -14.98 -56.22 -12.10
CA CYS A 661 -15.22 -55.70 -10.72
C CYS A 661 -15.95 -54.37 -10.86
N THR A 662 -17.16 -54.29 -10.33
CA THR A 662 -17.98 -53.07 -10.34
C THR A 662 -17.87 -52.35 -8.99
N MET A 663 -17.93 -51.06 -9.01
CA MET A 663 -17.97 -50.19 -7.84
C MET A 663 -19.07 -49.17 -7.98
N ASN A 664 -19.91 -49.05 -6.98
CA ASN A 664 -20.93 -48.01 -6.86
C ASN A 664 -20.62 -47.18 -5.65
N LEU A 665 -20.35 -45.87 -5.86
CA LEU A 665 -20.16 -44.89 -4.81
C LEU A 665 -21.38 -43.98 -4.75
N THR A 666 -22.08 -43.98 -3.61
CA THR A 666 -23.26 -43.17 -3.39
C THR A 666 -23.18 -42.39 -2.09
N GLY A 667 -24.00 -41.36 -1.94
CA GLY A 667 -24.06 -40.56 -0.70
C GLY A 667 -23.16 -39.34 -0.72
N GLN A 668 -22.71 -38.93 0.44
CA GLN A 668 -21.93 -37.71 0.59
C GLN A 668 -20.48 -37.85 0.14
N LEU A 669 -19.92 -36.83 -0.46
CA LEU A 669 -18.51 -36.78 -0.92
C LEU A 669 -17.53 -37.05 0.23
N THR A 670 -17.86 -36.62 1.45
CA THR A 670 -17.03 -36.80 2.65
C THR A 670 -17.06 -38.20 3.25
N SER A 671 -18.15 -38.93 3.06
CA SER A 671 -18.36 -40.28 3.58
C SER A 671 -19.18 -41.11 2.60
N PRO A 672 -18.58 -41.52 1.47
CA PRO A 672 -19.28 -42.30 0.46
C PRO A 672 -19.62 -43.72 0.93
N ASP A 673 -20.79 -44.20 0.56
CA ASP A 673 -21.16 -45.59 0.66
C ASP A 673 -20.57 -46.34 -0.56
N ILE A 674 -19.64 -47.26 -0.32
CA ILE A 674 -18.91 -47.95 -1.35
C ILE A 674 -19.48 -49.38 -1.44
N LYS A 675 -20.12 -49.71 -2.56
CA LYS A 675 -20.59 -51.07 -2.84
C LYS A 675 -19.78 -51.64 -3.98
N LEU A 676 -19.08 -52.73 -3.67
CA LEU A 676 -18.34 -53.50 -4.69
C LEU A 676 -19.19 -54.67 -5.17
N GLY A 677 -19.01 -55.03 -6.43
CA GLY A 677 -19.68 -56.15 -7.06
C GLY A 677 -18.79 -56.83 -8.05
N LEU A 678 -19.10 -58.09 -8.39
CA LEU A 678 -18.34 -58.90 -9.31
C LEU A 678 -19.29 -59.42 -10.41
N GLU A 679 -18.95 -59.22 -11.65
CA GLU A 679 -19.66 -59.69 -12.84
C GLU A 679 -18.73 -60.53 -13.73
N VAL A 680 -19.26 -61.53 -14.35
CA VAL A 680 -18.51 -62.40 -15.30
C VAL A 680 -19.21 -62.33 -16.67
N PRO A 681 -18.95 -61.32 -17.46
CA PRO A 681 -19.78 -60.93 -18.60
C PRO A 681 -19.85 -61.91 -19.74
N ASN A 682 -18.91 -62.87 -19.83
CA ASN A 682 -18.84 -63.85 -20.92
C ASN A 682 -19.14 -65.27 -20.50
N GLU A 683 -19.58 -65.49 -19.25
CA GLU A 683 -19.84 -66.81 -18.71
C GLU A 683 -21.33 -67.10 -18.65
N ARG A 684 -21.68 -68.39 -18.60
CA ARG A 684 -23.06 -68.88 -18.51
C ARG A 684 -23.69 -68.47 -17.18
N ASP A 685 -25.01 -68.33 -17.17
CA ASP A 685 -25.75 -67.96 -15.95
C ASP A 685 -25.49 -68.87 -14.76
N GLU A 686 -25.17 -70.15 -15.02
CA GLU A 686 -24.81 -71.14 -14.00
C GLU A 686 -23.50 -70.78 -13.28
N VAL A 687 -22.49 -70.25 -14.02
CA VAL A 687 -21.23 -69.78 -13.46
C VAL A 687 -21.44 -68.51 -12.62
N GLN A 688 -22.26 -67.62 -13.10
CA GLN A 688 -22.61 -66.41 -12.35
C GLN A 688 -23.33 -66.74 -11.05
N ALA A 689 -24.30 -67.69 -11.12
CA ALA A 689 -25.02 -68.17 -9.95
C ALA A 689 -24.10 -68.88 -8.94
N LEU A 690 -23.13 -69.64 -9.44
CA LEU A 690 -22.13 -70.33 -8.61
C LEU A 690 -21.27 -69.35 -7.83
N ILE A 691 -20.75 -68.30 -8.48
CA ILE A 691 -19.94 -67.26 -7.85
C ILE A 691 -20.76 -66.50 -6.77
N ARG A 692 -22.01 -66.13 -7.09
CA ARG A 692 -22.88 -65.49 -6.10
C ARG A 692 -23.16 -66.33 -4.87
N ASN A 693 -23.27 -67.66 -5.04
CA ASN A 693 -23.49 -68.59 -3.93
C ASN A 693 -22.27 -68.76 -3.04
N TYR A 694 -21.06 -68.63 -3.58
CA TYR A 694 -19.80 -68.74 -2.83
C TYR A 694 -19.37 -67.45 -2.17
N ILE A 695 -19.83 -66.27 -2.68
CA ILE A 695 -19.53 -64.93 -2.14
C ILE A 695 -20.84 -64.24 -1.76
N PRO A 696 -21.56 -64.75 -0.74
CA PRO A 696 -22.89 -64.21 -0.43
C PRO A 696 -22.92 -62.93 0.36
N THR A 697 -21.79 -62.50 0.94
CA THR A 697 -21.75 -61.28 1.79
C THR A 697 -20.90 -60.18 1.14
N ASP A 698 -21.27 -58.95 1.42
CA ASP A 698 -20.53 -57.74 0.92
C ASP A 698 -19.07 -57.74 1.42
N GLU A 699 -18.79 -58.24 2.62
CA GLU A 699 -17.42 -58.35 3.19
C GLU A 699 -16.57 -59.32 2.39
N GLN A 700 -17.14 -60.51 2.05
CA GLN A 700 -16.46 -61.48 1.19
C GLN A 700 -16.27 -60.96 -0.24
N MET A 701 -17.24 -60.24 -0.76
CA MET A 701 -17.13 -59.56 -2.05
C MET A 701 -15.99 -58.56 -2.06
N ASN A 702 -15.93 -57.72 -1.05
CA ASN A 702 -14.87 -56.74 -0.91
C ASN A 702 -13.48 -57.37 -0.85
N MET A 703 -13.31 -58.44 -0.06
CA MET A 703 -12.03 -59.16 0.00
C MET A 703 -11.61 -59.79 -1.31
N GLN A 704 -12.53 -60.22 -2.14
CA GLN A 704 -12.21 -60.88 -3.41
C GLN A 704 -11.87 -59.88 -4.53
N ILE A 705 -12.45 -58.69 -4.48
CA ILE A 705 -12.24 -57.62 -5.50
C ILE A 705 -10.94 -56.86 -5.23
N LEU A 706 -10.62 -56.66 -3.98
CA LEU A 706 -9.39 -55.94 -3.53
C LEU A 706 -8.18 -56.88 -3.49
#